data_6e8b394b925fde264e86d55bdd23d5cf
#
_entry.id   6e8b394b925fde264e86d55bdd23d5cf
#
_cell.length_a   1.000
_cell.length_b   1.000
_cell.length_c   1.000
_cell.angle_alpha   90.00
_cell.angle_beta   90.00
_cell.angle_gamma   90.00
#
_symmetry.space_group_name_H-M   'P 1'
#
loop_
_entity.id
_entity.type
_entity.pdbx_description
1 polymer ?
#
loop_
_entity_poly.entity_id
_entity_poly.type
_entity_poly.pdbx_seq_one_letter_code
_entity_poly.pdbx_strand_id
1 'polypeptide(L)'
;IVMAKPRRRSRFLTVLLCLCLLANLVPVQAMAAGAGGSSERSTASGADGTQIKKGSSIDGTDYYVTSVKNYSIAPDISERVIITNNDAGNSQTVANVMEVSTAGGRAKIVAGYGNRNPKEQGWTLKTTTDQAHVYEKETGLNVVGGVNASWFNINTGEPSGYLVMNGVVHHDNSSRAFIAAFDDGSVNVFREGTTLAQAEADQSAKQGKTVKILEAVDALVAMVWDGKVVVTESGNSGYYPRTCVGIKADGTVVLFQADGTMAPRSVGYTAAEEAQMMVALGCVAAIQLDEGGSSTYISQREGEGDLTMRNTPAGGSERVVSGTILVVSTVAASGEFDHAAVTPSDEYYTPGSSVTLTADAMDFSGAPAKALPEDAAFTVSDETMGTVTAAAVNGSSASATFVSSGKTGDVTVSLVSGGRTVGTAVLHIQNPDKLAFTSGEVNLNYNEVSDLGFKATYQTETVHLQDSDIQWTVSDPDAGSFTGNLFTVTGNVKYSGSPTVTAVRDDLTASITVNIGMEPTMILDGGDEDPWDYSTIGTTVESFSGMAANAVATYHYAGRGGVVKGSVVSDTDEAYADIVRFGHNAIKLEYDWTGLTGTDGACLGLGDNLAIDGTPTALGVWVYIPEGVPVPWLRAQIATSTNGGQSWTNAYICLLYTSDAA
;
A
#
# COMPACT_ATOMS: atom_id res chain seq x y z
N ILE A 1 -52.71 -27.95 5.95
CA ILE A 1 -53.18 -29.08 5.11
C ILE A 1 -52.14 -29.25 4.04
N VAL A 2 -51.28 -30.15 4.30
CA VAL A 2 -51.09 -31.52 3.83
C VAL A 2 -50.37 -31.61 2.47
N MET A 3 -49.13 -32.08 2.53
CA MET A 3 -48.52 -33.22 1.80
C MET A 3 -48.49 -33.14 0.25
N ALA A 4 -47.51 -33.61 -0.50
CA ALA A 4 -46.52 -34.67 -0.30
C ALA A 4 -45.48 -34.61 -1.46
N LYS A 5 -44.26 -35.07 -1.19
CA LYS A 5 -43.35 -35.72 -2.16
C LYS A 5 -44.03 -37.00 -2.76
N PRO A 6 -43.58 -37.59 -3.88
CA PRO A 6 -42.21 -38.06 -4.07
C PRO A 6 -41.70 -38.32 -5.52
N ARG A 7 -40.37 -38.50 -5.60
CA ARG A 7 -39.60 -39.56 -6.31
C ARG A 7 -39.83 -39.85 -7.82
N ARG A 8 -38.75 -39.83 -8.65
CA ARG A 8 -37.92 -41.00 -9.04
C ARG A 8 -36.98 -40.64 -10.18
N ARG A 9 -35.69 -40.86 -9.94
CA ARG A 9 -34.75 -41.74 -10.65
C ARG A 9 -35.01 -42.00 -12.15
N SER A 10 -33.99 -41.63 -12.97
CA SER A 10 -33.49 -42.58 -13.96
C SER A 10 -32.02 -42.29 -14.25
N ARG A 11 -31.24 -43.32 -14.11
CA ARG A 11 -29.86 -43.51 -14.53
C ARG A 11 -29.83 -43.53 -16.07
N PHE A 12 -28.84 -42.91 -16.68
CA PHE A 12 -28.17 -43.52 -17.83
C PHE A 12 -26.66 -43.20 -17.74
N LEU A 13 -25.98 -44.24 -17.47
CA LEU A 13 -24.56 -44.51 -17.62
C LEU A 13 -24.35 -44.91 -19.09
N THR A 14 -23.34 -44.35 -19.77
CA THR A 14 -22.57 -45.01 -20.82
C THR A 14 -21.43 -44.04 -21.21
N VAL A 15 -20.24 -44.23 -20.70
CA VAL A 15 -19.09 -44.83 -21.36
C VAL A 15 -18.92 -44.34 -22.81
N LEU A 16 -17.99 -43.37 -22.96
CA LEU A 16 -17.07 -43.41 -24.09
C LEU A 16 -15.65 -43.06 -23.59
N LEU A 17 -14.98 -44.13 -23.23
CA LEU A 17 -13.53 -44.19 -23.04
C LEU A 17 -12.95 -44.51 -24.41
N CYS A 18 -11.74 -44.01 -24.63
CA CYS A 18 -10.72 -44.45 -25.59
C CYS A 18 -10.55 -43.66 -26.87
N LEU A 19 -9.27 -43.35 -26.99
CA LEU A 19 -8.43 -43.17 -28.15
C LEU A 19 -8.21 -41.74 -28.64
N CYS A 20 -7.17 -41.12 -28.06
CA CYS A 20 -6.08 -40.54 -28.86
C CYS A 20 -4.79 -40.46 -28.02
N LEU A 21 -4.25 -41.64 -27.69
CA LEU A 21 -2.83 -41.86 -27.42
C LEU A 21 -2.25 -42.37 -28.72
N LEU A 22 -1.55 -41.52 -29.45
CA LEU A 22 -0.49 -41.89 -30.39
C LEU A 22 0.28 -40.64 -30.76
N ALA A 23 1.36 -40.43 -30.02
CA ALA A 23 2.72 -40.42 -30.54
C ALA A 23 3.05 -39.31 -31.55
N ASN A 24 3.80 -38.34 -31.08
CA ASN A 24 4.97 -37.88 -31.84
C ASN A 24 6.15 -37.74 -30.89
N LEU A 25 6.90 -38.82 -30.76
CA LEU A 25 8.28 -38.82 -30.33
C LEU A 25 9.10 -38.19 -31.47
N VAL A 26 9.56 -36.95 -31.23
CA VAL A 26 10.66 -36.38 -32.01
C VAL A 26 11.94 -36.60 -31.21
N PRO A 27 13.02 -37.17 -31.81
CA PRO A 27 14.21 -37.49 -31.07
C PRO A 27 14.96 -36.24 -30.65
N VAL A 28 15.32 -36.20 -29.35
CA VAL A 28 16.28 -35.24 -28.81
C VAL A 28 17.63 -35.50 -29.46
N GLN A 29 18.04 -34.68 -30.40
CA GLN A 29 19.45 -34.57 -30.79
C GLN A 29 20.13 -33.65 -29.78
N ALA A 30 21.02 -34.24 -29.01
CA ALA A 30 22.00 -33.52 -28.21
C ALA A 30 22.86 -32.66 -29.15
N MET A 31 22.75 -31.35 -29.04
CA MET A 31 23.74 -30.42 -29.56
C MET A 31 24.55 -29.84 -28.43
N ALA A 32 25.84 -29.92 -28.63
CA ALA A 32 26.90 -29.60 -27.71
C ALA A 32 26.87 -28.16 -27.18
N ALA A 33 27.38 -28.04 -25.97
CA ALA A 33 27.62 -26.82 -25.25
C ALA A 33 28.40 -25.76 -26.03
N GLY A 34 27.76 -24.63 -26.28
CA GLY A 34 28.41 -23.35 -26.51
C GLY A 34 28.20 -22.51 -25.26
N ALA A 35 29.28 -22.12 -24.62
CA ALA A 35 29.27 -21.28 -23.45
C ALA A 35 28.69 -19.89 -23.78
N GLY A 36 27.53 -19.60 -23.25
CA GLY A 36 26.85 -18.33 -23.26
C GLY A 36 25.64 -18.49 -22.34
N GLY A 37 25.86 -18.38 -21.03
CA GLY A 37 24.80 -18.54 -20.03
C GLY A 37 23.83 -17.35 -20.08
N SER A 38 22.73 -17.50 -20.80
CA SER A 38 21.53 -16.75 -20.51
C SER A 38 20.82 -17.46 -19.34
N SER A 39 20.98 -16.97 -18.15
CA SER A 39 20.15 -17.37 -17.02
C SER A 39 18.70 -17.00 -17.37
N GLU A 40 17.86 -18.01 -17.56
CA GLU A 40 16.42 -17.79 -17.67
C GLU A 40 15.96 -17.13 -16.37
N ARG A 41 15.62 -15.88 -16.47
CA ARG A 41 14.88 -15.19 -15.42
C ARG A 41 13.48 -15.80 -15.42
N SER A 42 13.12 -16.49 -14.36
CA SER A 42 11.74 -16.85 -14.10
C SER A 42 10.96 -15.53 -13.93
N THR A 43 10.34 -15.05 -15.00
CA THR A 43 9.25 -14.10 -14.85
C THR A 43 8.21 -14.85 -14.03
N ALA A 44 7.86 -14.30 -12.86
CA ALA A 44 6.81 -14.84 -12.01
C ALA A 44 5.45 -14.69 -12.72
N SER A 45 5.26 -15.46 -13.79
CA SER A 45 3.96 -15.64 -14.39
C SER A 45 3.20 -16.61 -13.50
N GLY A 46 2.11 -16.16 -12.88
CA GLY A 46 1.25 -16.82 -11.91
C GLY A 46 0.80 -18.25 -12.22
N ALA A 47 1.76 -19.18 -12.29
CA ALA A 47 1.53 -20.61 -12.44
C ALA A 47 1.70 -21.39 -11.12
N ASP A 48 1.68 -20.70 -9.98
CA ASP A 48 2.06 -21.26 -8.67
C ASP A 48 0.93 -21.89 -7.87
N GLY A 49 -0.27 -22.03 -8.44
CA GLY A 49 -1.39 -22.68 -7.75
C GLY A 49 -2.01 -21.87 -6.61
N THR A 50 -1.66 -20.58 -6.45
CA THR A 50 -2.31 -19.70 -5.47
C THR A 50 -3.76 -19.39 -5.87
N GLN A 51 -4.64 -19.25 -4.88
CA GLN A 51 -6.04 -18.87 -5.10
C GLN A 51 -6.18 -17.36 -5.43
N ILE A 52 -5.12 -16.58 -5.31
CA ILE A 52 -5.15 -15.12 -5.48
C ILE A 52 -5.13 -14.75 -6.96
N LYS A 53 -6.32 -14.61 -7.52
CA LYS A 53 -6.58 -14.13 -8.88
C LYS A 53 -7.73 -13.14 -8.86
N LYS A 54 -7.72 -12.16 -9.75
CA LYS A 54 -8.87 -11.25 -9.91
C LYS A 54 -10.17 -12.05 -10.09
N GLY A 55 -11.20 -11.69 -9.31
CA GLY A 55 -12.49 -12.36 -9.28
C GLY A 55 -12.58 -13.61 -8.39
N SER A 56 -11.48 -14.05 -7.75
CA SER A 56 -11.54 -15.19 -6.82
C SER A 56 -11.97 -14.75 -5.43
N SER A 57 -12.78 -15.56 -4.76
CA SER A 57 -13.09 -15.41 -3.34
C SER A 57 -11.94 -15.94 -2.48
N ILE A 58 -11.77 -15.38 -1.30
CA ILE A 58 -10.81 -15.84 -0.30
C ILE A 58 -11.56 -16.77 0.67
N ASP A 59 -11.24 -18.05 0.63
CA ASP A 59 -11.91 -19.07 1.44
C ASP A 59 -11.91 -18.73 2.94
N GLY A 60 -13.05 -18.86 3.58
CA GLY A 60 -13.22 -18.55 5.01
C GLY A 60 -13.37 -17.08 5.34
N THR A 61 -13.54 -16.22 4.33
CA THR A 61 -13.82 -14.78 4.46
C THR A 61 -14.97 -14.37 3.55
N ASP A 62 -15.48 -13.15 3.74
CA ASP A 62 -16.45 -12.53 2.84
C ASP A 62 -15.75 -11.68 1.74
N TYR A 63 -14.42 -11.81 1.61
CA TYR A 63 -13.63 -11.04 0.65
C TYR A 63 -13.43 -11.77 -0.68
N TYR A 64 -13.40 -10.99 -1.74
CA TYR A 64 -12.97 -11.41 -3.07
C TYR A 64 -11.91 -10.46 -3.63
N VAL A 65 -11.07 -10.98 -4.50
CA VAL A 65 -9.97 -10.22 -5.12
C VAL A 65 -10.52 -9.38 -6.25
N THR A 66 -10.34 -8.07 -6.16
CA THR A 66 -10.77 -7.12 -7.21
C THR A 66 -9.64 -6.72 -8.14
N SER A 67 -8.40 -6.67 -7.64
CA SER A 67 -7.21 -6.34 -8.45
C SER A 67 -5.98 -7.09 -7.96
N VAL A 68 -5.10 -7.46 -8.89
CA VAL A 68 -3.75 -7.98 -8.63
C VAL A 68 -2.80 -7.32 -9.60
N LYS A 69 -1.86 -6.52 -9.10
CA LYS A 69 -0.76 -5.95 -9.90
C LYS A 69 0.55 -6.59 -9.50
N ASN A 70 1.34 -7.01 -10.49
CA ASN A 70 2.61 -7.70 -10.29
C ASN A 70 3.78 -6.78 -10.63
N TYR A 71 4.85 -6.85 -9.84
CA TYR A 71 6.07 -6.07 -10.03
C TYR A 71 7.30 -6.95 -9.87
N SER A 72 8.29 -6.71 -10.72
CA SER A 72 9.63 -7.28 -10.55
C SER A 72 10.43 -6.44 -9.55
N ILE A 73 11.21 -7.12 -8.72
CA ILE A 73 12.15 -6.49 -7.78
C ILE A 73 13.58 -6.82 -8.22
N ALA A 74 13.95 -8.10 -8.12
CA ALA A 74 15.25 -8.64 -8.45
C ALA A 74 15.10 -10.16 -8.74
N PRO A 75 16.13 -10.85 -9.24
CA PRO A 75 16.06 -12.30 -9.42
C PRO A 75 15.63 -13.01 -8.13
N ASP A 76 14.63 -13.88 -8.23
CA ASP A 76 14.01 -14.62 -7.12
C ASP A 76 13.19 -13.78 -6.13
N ILE A 77 12.94 -12.50 -6.42
CA ILE A 77 12.17 -11.58 -5.61
C ILE A 77 11.11 -10.90 -6.47
N SER A 78 9.86 -11.05 -6.10
CA SER A 78 8.71 -10.42 -6.78
C SER A 78 7.77 -9.77 -5.78
N GLU A 79 6.99 -8.80 -6.26
CA GLU A 79 5.99 -8.08 -5.46
C GLU A 79 4.63 -8.16 -6.13
N ARG A 80 3.59 -8.24 -5.31
CA ARG A 80 2.20 -8.08 -5.74
C ARG A 80 1.48 -7.06 -4.87
N VAL A 81 0.65 -6.23 -5.51
CA VAL A 81 -0.34 -5.42 -4.82
C VAL A 81 -1.70 -6.06 -5.07
N ILE A 82 -2.39 -6.43 -4.00
CA ILE A 82 -3.67 -7.13 -4.04
C ILE A 82 -4.72 -6.21 -3.44
N ILE A 83 -5.81 -6.02 -4.16
CA ILE A 83 -6.98 -5.31 -3.63
C ILE A 83 -8.10 -6.32 -3.49
N THR A 84 -8.66 -6.37 -2.30
CA THR A 84 -9.86 -7.17 -2.00
C THR A 84 -11.03 -6.27 -1.63
N ASN A 85 -12.23 -6.76 -1.82
CA ASN A 85 -13.45 -6.12 -1.33
C ASN A 85 -14.38 -7.18 -0.73
N ASN A 86 -15.25 -6.78 0.19
CA ASN A 86 -16.27 -7.69 0.71
C ASN A 86 -17.48 -7.81 -0.26
N ASP A 87 -18.34 -8.78 -0.03
CA ASP A 87 -19.53 -9.03 -0.88
C ASP A 87 -20.48 -7.82 -0.95
N ALA A 88 -20.52 -6.98 0.08
CA ALA A 88 -21.29 -5.74 0.07
C ALA A 88 -20.64 -4.63 -0.77
N GLY A 89 -19.37 -4.80 -1.20
CA GLY A 89 -18.64 -3.84 -2.04
C GLY A 89 -18.23 -2.54 -1.34
N ASN A 90 -18.27 -2.50 0.00
CA ASN A 90 -18.03 -1.30 0.79
C ASN A 90 -16.83 -1.38 1.75
N SER A 91 -16.10 -2.50 1.74
CA SER A 91 -14.96 -2.75 2.62
C SER A 91 -13.73 -3.18 1.81
N GLN A 92 -13.14 -2.23 1.10
CA GLN A 92 -11.91 -2.46 0.35
C GLN A 92 -10.72 -2.59 1.29
N THR A 93 -9.79 -3.50 0.96
CA THR A 93 -8.48 -3.60 1.63
C THR A 93 -7.38 -3.75 0.60
N VAL A 94 -6.31 -2.97 0.77
CA VAL A 94 -5.10 -2.98 -0.06
C VAL A 94 -4.01 -3.73 0.68
N ALA A 95 -3.41 -4.73 0.05
CA ALA A 95 -2.32 -5.52 0.61
C ALA A 95 -1.11 -5.54 -0.33
N ASN A 96 0.08 -5.44 0.25
CA ASN A 96 1.37 -5.58 -0.40
C ASN A 96 1.96 -6.94 -0.03
N VAL A 97 2.46 -7.66 -1.01
CA VAL A 97 3.00 -9.02 -0.84
C VAL A 97 4.33 -9.14 -1.56
N MET A 98 5.37 -9.56 -0.86
CA MET A 98 6.66 -9.89 -1.48
C MET A 98 6.91 -11.39 -1.34
N GLU A 99 7.26 -12.03 -2.44
CA GLU A 99 7.66 -13.42 -2.49
C GLU A 99 9.16 -13.52 -2.75
N VAL A 100 9.85 -14.27 -1.90
CA VAL A 100 11.31 -14.36 -1.92
C VAL A 100 11.72 -15.83 -1.92
N SER A 101 12.39 -16.28 -2.98
CA SER A 101 13.03 -17.59 -3.02
C SER A 101 14.52 -17.45 -2.66
N THR A 102 14.93 -18.07 -1.56
CA THR A 102 16.33 -18.06 -1.12
C THR A 102 17.13 -19.24 -1.66
N ALA A 103 16.48 -20.21 -2.31
CA ALA A 103 17.09 -21.46 -2.78
C ALA A 103 18.23 -21.25 -3.78
N GLY A 104 18.15 -20.21 -4.62
CA GLY A 104 19.19 -19.86 -5.60
C GLY A 104 20.38 -19.10 -5.02
N GLY A 105 20.35 -18.70 -3.75
CA GLY A 105 21.36 -17.89 -3.09
C GLY A 105 21.43 -16.44 -3.59
N ARG A 106 20.51 -16.03 -4.49
CA ARG A 106 20.44 -14.67 -5.04
C ARG A 106 19.65 -13.70 -4.16
N ALA A 107 18.88 -14.22 -3.23
CA ALA A 107 18.14 -13.48 -2.22
C ALA A 107 18.45 -13.99 -0.82
N LYS A 108 18.38 -13.13 0.17
CA LYS A 108 18.51 -13.45 1.59
C LYS A 108 17.48 -12.73 2.42
N ILE A 109 17.05 -13.39 3.50
CA ILE A 109 16.27 -12.78 4.57
C ILE A 109 17.22 -12.48 5.73
N VAL A 110 17.20 -11.25 6.21
CA VAL A 110 18.08 -10.80 7.29
C VAL A 110 17.32 -10.03 8.36
N ALA A 111 17.86 -10.02 9.57
CA ALA A 111 17.35 -9.22 10.67
C ALA A 111 17.83 -7.77 10.54
N GLY A 112 16.88 -6.82 10.45
CA GLY A 112 17.15 -5.40 10.57
C GLY A 112 16.99 -4.94 12.01
N TYR A 113 17.80 -3.97 12.40
CA TYR A 113 17.72 -3.28 13.68
C TYR A 113 18.36 -1.88 13.55
N GLY A 114 18.01 -0.96 14.45
CA GLY A 114 18.50 0.41 14.43
C GLY A 114 20.03 0.59 14.58
N ASN A 115 20.71 -0.46 15.05
CA ASN A 115 22.18 -0.63 15.02
C ASN A 115 22.53 -2.12 14.93
N ARG A 116 23.74 -2.46 14.53
CA ARG A 116 24.16 -3.87 14.34
C ARG A 116 24.76 -4.52 15.60
N ASN A 117 24.91 -3.79 16.70
CA ASN A 117 25.43 -4.32 17.96
C ASN A 117 24.70 -3.72 19.17
N PRO A 118 23.41 -4.03 19.38
CA PRO A 118 22.62 -3.47 20.48
C PRO A 118 23.15 -3.86 21.88
N LYS A 119 23.92 -4.95 22.01
CA LYS A 119 24.55 -5.30 23.28
C LYS A 119 25.58 -4.27 23.75
N GLU A 120 26.28 -3.63 22.83
CA GLU A 120 27.29 -2.62 23.14
C GLU A 120 26.74 -1.18 22.98
N GLN A 121 25.89 -0.96 21.99
CA GLN A 121 25.40 0.37 21.62
C GLN A 121 24.06 0.73 22.28
N GLY A 122 23.40 -0.25 22.93
CA GLY A 122 22.09 -0.10 23.53
C GLY A 122 20.93 -0.32 22.54
N TRP A 123 19.75 -0.51 23.12
CA TRP A 123 18.52 -0.62 22.36
C TRP A 123 18.14 0.72 21.73
N THR A 124 17.54 0.68 20.55
CA THR A 124 17.11 1.89 19.81
C THR A 124 15.92 1.59 18.91
N LEU A 125 15.25 2.63 18.49
CA LEU A 125 14.15 2.58 17.53
C LEU A 125 14.55 3.34 16.27
N LYS A 126 14.24 2.78 15.11
CA LYS A 126 14.35 3.42 13.80
C LYS A 126 13.22 2.98 12.90
N THR A 127 12.93 3.73 11.84
CA THR A 127 12.00 3.32 10.79
C THR A 127 12.53 2.08 10.09
N THR A 128 11.65 1.32 9.43
CA THR A 128 12.05 0.15 8.63
C THR A 128 13.04 0.57 7.53
N THR A 129 12.76 1.69 6.88
CA THR A 129 13.63 2.29 5.86
C THR A 129 15.01 2.65 6.42
N ASP A 130 15.08 3.31 7.58
CA ASP A 130 16.36 3.63 8.21
C ASP A 130 17.15 2.38 8.62
N GLN A 131 16.46 1.31 9.07
CA GLN A 131 17.12 0.06 9.43
C GLN A 131 17.69 -0.64 8.20
N ALA A 132 17.01 -0.55 7.05
CA ALA A 132 17.53 -1.03 5.77
C ALA A 132 18.82 -0.28 5.40
N HIS A 133 18.84 1.04 5.45
CA HIS A 133 20.02 1.85 5.17
C HIS A 133 21.16 1.60 6.17
N VAL A 134 20.87 1.34 7.45
CA VAL A 134 21.89 0.91 8.43
C VAL A 134 22.52 -0.41 7.99
N TYR A 135 21.70 -1.37 7.56
CA TYR A 135 22.19 -2.67 7.09
C TYR A 135 23.08 -2.51 5.84
N GLU A 136 22.63 -1.75 4.84
CA GLU A 136 23.38 -1.49 3.61
C GLU A 136 24.73 -0.82 3.88
N LYS A 137 24.71 0.23 4.69
CA LYS A 137 25.92 0.98 5.06
C LYS A 137 26.97 0.09 5.72
N GLU A 138 26.54 -0.84 6.57
CA GLU A 138 27.47 -1.69 7.34
C GLU A 138 27.92 -2.94 6.59
N THR A 139 27.10 -3.44 5.66
CA THR A 139 27.40 -4.69 4.94
C THR A 139 27.82 -4.49 3.49
N GLY A 140 27.46 -3.36 2.90
CA GLY A 140 27.63 -3.11 1.46
C GLY A 140 26.70 -3.93 0.57
N LEU A 141 25.69 -4.61 1.15
CA LEU A 141 24.70 -5.39 0.42
C LEU A 141 23.45 -4.54 0.15
N ASN A 142 22.78 -4.79 -0.97
CA ASN A 142 21.60 -4.07 -1.41
C ASN A 142 20.33 -4.63 -0.76
N VAL A 143 19.63 -3.84 0.05
CA VAL A 143 18.31 -4.16 0.59
C VAL A 143 17.28 -3.75 -0.45
N VAL A 144 16.47 -4.69 -0.92
CA VAL A 144 15.46 -4.45 -1.95
C VAL A 144 14.02 -4.51 -1.43
N GLY A 145 13.86 -4.75 -0.13
CA GLY A 145 12.56 -4.74 0.50
C GLY A 145 12.59 -5.11 1.97
N GLY A 146 11.44 -4.98 2.62
CA GLY A 146 11.31 -5.34 4.03
C GLY A 146 9.99 -4.93 4.64
N VAL A 147 9.77 -5.44 5.85
CA VAL A 147 8.61 -5.13 6.69
C VAL A 147 9.05 -4.94 8.15
N ASN A 148 8.25 -4.20 8.91
CA ASN A 148 8.39 -4.18 10.37
C ASN A 148 8.13 -5.57 10.95
N ALA A 149 8.71 -5.89 12.12
CA ALA A 149 8.55 -7.22 12.69
C ALA A 149 8.27 -7.23 14.19
N SER A 150 9.27 -6.95 15.00
CA SER A 150 9.27 -7.20 16.43
C SER A 150 8.19 -6.46 17.20
N TRP A 151 7.54 -7.15 18.13
CA TRP A 151 6.96 -6.50 19.30
C TRP A 151 8.07 -6.03 20.23
N PHE A 152 7.91 -4.87 20.85
CA PHE A 152 9.01 -4.23 21.56
C PHE A 152 8.56 -3.35 22.73
N ASN A 153 9.48 -3.06 23.61
CA ASN A 153 9.29 -2.03 24.62
C ASN A 153 9.40 -0.65 23.95
N ILE A 154 8.28 0.06 23.89
CA ILE A 154 8.18 1.36 23.21
C ILE A 154 9.09 2.46 23.81
N ASN A 155 9.53 2.30 25.06
CA ASN A 155 10.39 3.27 25.74
C ASN A 155 11.88 3.02 25.49
N THR A 156 12.28 1.77 25.27
CA THR A 156 13.69 1.39 25.13
C THR A 156 14.06 0.94 23.73
N GLY A 157 13.11 0.41 22.97
CA GLY A 157 13.37 -0.25 21.70
C GLY A 157 13.83 -1.70 21.84
N GLU A 158 13.80 -2.27 23.04
CA GLU A 158 14.14 -3.67 23.30
C GLU A 158 13.08 -4.60 22.70
N PRO A 159 13.45 -5.58 21.83
CA PRO A 159 12.51 -6.54 21.28
C PRO A 159 11.94 -7.45 22.36
N SER A 160 10.74 -7.99 22.15
CA SER A 160 10.07 -8.85 23.13
C SER A 160 10.45 -10.33 23.01
N GLY A 161 10.97 -10.74 21.86
CA GLY A 161 11.37 -12.12 21.56
C GLY A 161 12.82 -12.21 21.09
N TYR A 162 13.11 -13.12 20.17
CA TYR A 162 14.47 -13.31 19.67
C TYR A 162 14.92 -12.17 18.74
N LEU A 163 16.18 -11.76 18.93
CA LEU A 163 16.94 -10.99 17.94
C LEU A 163 18.32 -11.64 17.76
N VAL A 164 18.54 -12.24 16.60
CA VAL A 164 19.83 -12.81 16.21
C VAL A 164 20.30 -12.13 14.94
N MET A 165 21.50 -11.60 14.92
CA MET A 165 22.12 -10.95 13.77
C MET A 165 23.51 -11.53 13.55
N ASN A 166 23.75 -12.03 12.33
CA ASN A 166 25.01 -12.67 11.93
C ASN A 166 25.48 -13.75 12.92
N GLY A 167 24.57 -14.61 13.39
CA GLY A 167 24.82 -15.68 14.35
C GLY A 167 25.02 -15.24 15.81
N VAL A 168 24.93 -13.94 16.08
CA VAL A 168 25.03 -13.40 17.45
C VAL A 168 23.64 -13.19 18.03
N VAL A 169 23.36 -13.85 19.15
CA VAL A 169 22.10 -13.67 19.90
C VAL A 169 22.18 -12.37 20.69
N HIS A 170 21.38 -11.38 20.33
CA HIS A 170 21.28 -10.09 21.01
C HIS A 170 20.17 -10.08 22.06
N HIS A 171 19.03 -10.68 21.77
CA HIS A 171 17.94 -10.89 22.72
C HIS A 171 17.47 -12.35 22.65
N ASP A 172 17.23 -12.96 23.80
CA ASP A 172 16.93 -14.40 23.97
C ASP A 172 15.64 -14.56 24.78
N ASN A 173 14.51 -14.74 24.09
CA ASN A 173 13.23 -15.00 24.71
C ASN A 173 12.33 -15.83 23.79
N SER A 174 12.02 -17.06 24.19
CA SER A 174 11.21 -18.01 23.43
C SER A 174 9.70 -17.82 23.58
N SER A 175 9.24 -16.82 24.34
CA SER A 175 7.79 -16.62 24.58
C SER A 175 7.02 -16.16 23.34
N ARG A 176 7.73 -15.79 22.27
CA ARG A 176 7.19 -15.29 21.01
C ARG A 176 7.47 -16.26 19.85
N ALA A 177 6.64 -16.21 18.81
CA ALA A 177 6.99 -16.79 17.52
C ALA A 177 8.17 -16.02 16.89
N PHE A 178 8.85 -16.60 15.92
CA PHE A 178 9.95 -15.94 15.22
C PHE A 178 10.20 -16.53 13.84
N ILE A 179 10.81 -15.74 12.96
CA ILE A 179 11.41 -16.21 11.71
C ILE A 179 12.91 -16.37 11.91
N ALA A 180 13.50 -17.40 11.28
CA ALA A 180 14.93 -17.59 11.26
C ALA A 180 15.46 -17.92 9.87
N ALA A 181 16.59 -17.32 9.49
CA ALA A 181 17.38 -17.67 8.34
C ALA A 181 18.67 -18.37 8.79
N PHE A 182 19.03 -19.44 8.06
CA PHE A 182 20.11 -20.34 8.42
C PHE A 182 21.34 -20.16 7.52
N ASP A 183 22.47 -20.72 7.96
CA ASP A 183 23.76 -20.63 7.25
C ASP A 183 23.80 -21.34 5.91
N ASP A 184 22.81 -22.20 5.64
CA ASP A 184 22.63 -22.83 4.32
C ASP A 184 21.71 -22.06 3.37
N GLY A 185 21.24 -20.88 3.79
CA GLY A 185 20.31 -20.02 3.05
C GLY A 185 18.83 -20.39 3.20
N SER A 186 18.50 -21.49 3.89
CA SER A 186 17.11 -21.84 4.17
C SER A 186 16.48 -20.88 5.19
N VAL A 187 15.16 -20.71 5.09
CA VAL A 187 14.38 -19.85 6.00
C VAL A 187 13.19 -20.64 6.52
N ASN A 188 12.81 -20.42 7.76
CA ASN A 188 11.63 -21.02 8.34
C ASN A 188 11.03 -20.14 9.45
N VAL A 189 9.76 -20.37 9.78
CA VAL A 189 9.07 -19.75 10.91
C VAL A 189 8.85 -20.77 12.02
N PHE A 190 8.84 -20.30 13.25
CA PHE A 190 8.74 -21.13 14.44
C PHE A 190 7.69 -20.55 15.39
N ARG A 191 6.97 -21.45 16.06
CA ARG A 191 5.93 -21.09 17.02
C ARG A 191 6.52 -20.55 18.31
N GLU A 192 5.70 -19.83 19.04
CA GLU A 192 5.94 -19.47 20.43
C GLU A 192 6.31 -20.69 21.29
N GLY A 193 7.28 -20.53 22.16
CA GLY A 193 7.83 -21.60 23.00
C GLY A 193 8.96 -22.40 22.36
N THR A 194 9.24 -22.22 21.05
CA THR A 194 10.38 -22.88 20.40
C THR A 194 11.68 -22.18 20.78
N THR A 195 12.68 -22.93 21.24
CA THR A 195 14.01 -22.39 21.48
C THR A 195 14.87 -22.35 20.21
N LEU A 196 15.91 -21.50 20.17
CA LEU A 196 16.84 -21.45 19.04
C LEU A 196 17.48 -22.82 18.77
N ALA A 197 17.84 -23.56 19.84
CA ALA A 197 18.42 -24.89 19.70
C ALA A 197 17.43 -25.92 19.11
N GLN A 198 16.15 -25.83 19.46
CA GLN A 198 15.10 -26.66 18.84
C GLN A 198 14.92 -26.29 17.38
N ALA A 199 14.86 -24.99 17.05
CA ALA A 199 14.73 -24.51 15.68
C ALA A 199 15.90 -24.98 14.79
N GLU A 200 17.14 -24.94 15.31
CA GLU A 200 18.31 -25.49 14.61
C GLU A 200 18.21 -27.01 14.42
N ALA A 201 17.76 -27.74 15.44
CA ALA A 201 17.59 -29.20 15.35
C ALA A 201 16.49 -29.57 14.33
N ASP A 202 15.35 -28.92 14.38
CA ASP A 202 14.23 -29.17 13.46
C ASP A 202 14.61 -28.87 12.01
N GLN A 203 15.26 -27.70 11.78
CA GLN A 203 15.70 -27.33 10.44
C GLN A 203 16.83 -28.24 9.95
N SER A 204 17.78 -28.64 10.81
CA SER A 204 18.82 -29.61 10.46
C SER A 204 18.23 -30.95 10.04
N ALA A 205 17.21 -31.43 10.75
CA ALA A 205 16.49 -32.66 10.39
C ALA A 205 15.79 -32.52 9.04
N LYS A 206 15.14 -31.38 8.78
CA LYS A 206 14.46 -31.07 7.51
C LYS A 206 15.45 -31.01 6.34
N GLN A 207 16.64 -30.42 6.56
CA GLN A 207 17.68 -30.28 5.54
C GLN A 207 18.59 -31.52 5.38
N GLY A 208 18.52 -32.47 6.30
CA GLY A 208 19.40 -33.65 6.32
C GLY A 208 20.89 -33.34 6.60
N LYS A 209 21.19 -32.16 7.15
CA LYS A 209 22.52 -31.67 7.50
C LYS A 209 22.42 -30.70 8.68
N THR A 210 23.51 -30.52 9.41
CA THR A 210 23.55 -29.52 10.48
C THR A 210 23.51 -28.12 9.90
N VAL A 211 22.58 -27.29 10.37
CA VAL A 211 22.47 -25.87 10.04
C VAL A 211 22.42 -25.03 11.31
N LYS A 212 22.85 -23.79 11.20
CA LYS A 212 22.89 -22.81 12.29
C LYS A 212 22.11 -21.55 11.94
N ILE A 213 21.45 -20.99 12.92
CA ILE A 213 20.74 -19.71 12.76
C ILE A 213 21.78 -18.59 12.58
N LEU A 214 21.66 -17.87 11.47
CA LEU A 214 22.39 -16.63 11.24
C LEU A 214 21.55 -15.41 11.60
N GLU A 215 20.27 -15.40 11.26
CA GLU A 215 19.38 -14.28 11.49
C GLU A 215 18.09 -14.79 12.15
N ALA A 216 17.58 -14.08 13.14
CA ALA A 216 16.25 -14.33 13.67
C ALA A 216 15.62 -13.03 14.18
N VAL A 217 14.33 -12.89 13.93
CA VAL A 217 13.51 -11.76 14.38
C VAL A 217 12.22 -12.28 14.98
N ASP A 218 11.85 -11.76 16.13
CA ASP A 218 10.61 -12.15 16.80
C ASP A 218 9.35 -11.64 16.08
N ALA A 219 8.30 -12.35 16.36
CA ALA A 219 6.94 -12.10 15.90
C ALA A 219 5.99 -12.23 17.11
N LEU A 220 4.69 -12.14 16.87
CA LEU A 220 3.71 -12.25 17.96
C LEU A 220 3.34 -13.71 18.23
N VAL A 221 2.61 -14.34 17.32
CA VAL A 221 2.07 -15.70 17.46
C VAL A 221 1.97 -16.39 16.09
N ALA A 222 1.81 -17.71 16.12
CA ALA A 222 1.49 -18.48 14.91
C ALA A 222 0.05 -18.20 14.44
N MET A 223 -0.11 -17.95 13.14
CA MET A 223 -1.41 -17.70 12.48
C MET A 223 -1.85 -18.88 11.61
N VAL A 224 -0.92 -19.42 10.85
CA VAL A 224 -1.13 -20.58 9.97
C VAL A 224 -0.14 -21.66 10.35
N TRP A 225 -0.62 -22.92 10.43
CA TRP A 225 0.24 -24.08 10.66
C TRP A 225 -0.30 -25.30 9.93
N ASP A 226 0.57 -26.01 9.24
CA ASP A 226 0.20 -27.12 8.35
C ASP A 226 -0.88 -26.72 7.33
N GLY A 227 -0.80 -25.52 6.79
CA GLY A 227 -1.74 -24.95 5.83
C GLY A 227 -3.12 -24.64 6.39
N LYS A 228 -3.27 -24.55 7.70
CA LYS A 228 -4.54 -24.27 8.39
C LYS A 228 -4.44 -23.06 9.28
N VAL A 229 -5.47 -22.26 9.33
CA VAL A 229 -5.60 -21.16 10.28
C VAL A 229 -5.64 -21.72 11.71
N VAL A 230 -4.75 -21.22 12.57
CA VAL A 230 -4.63 -21.61 13.98
C VAL A 230 -4.81 -20.45 14.94
N VAL A 231 -4.81 -19.21 14.44
CA VAL A 231 -5.07 -18.02 15.26
C VAL A 231 -6.53 -18.05 15.73
N THR A 232 -6.75 -17.72 16.99
CA THR A 232 -8.09 -17.59 17.57
C THR A 232 -8.41 -16.11 17.74
N GLU A 233 -9.62 -15.71 17.46
CA GLU A 233 -10.08 -14.31 17.51
C GLU A 233 -10.09 -13.67 18.92
N SER A 234 -9.67 -14.39 19.96
CA SER A 234 -9.68 -13.89 21.31
C SER A 234 -8.66 -12.77 21.52
N GLY A 235 -9.06 -11.54 21.22
CA GLY A 235 -8.32 -10.33 21.57
C GLY A 235 -8.03 -9.36 20.44
N ASN A 236 -8.16 -9.74 19.19
CA ASN A 236 -7.79 -8.90 18.04
C ASN A 236 -8.78 -9.00 16.87
N SER A 237 -10.08 -9.00 17.17
CA SER A 237 -11.15 -9.08 16.18
C SER A 237 -11.40 -7.78 15.38
N GLY A 238 -10.62 -6.72 15.63
CA GLY A 238 -10.75 -5.46 14.92
C GLY A 238 -10.08 -5.46 13.54
N TYR A 239 -10.57 -4.58 12.67
CA TYR A 239 -9.97 -4.29 11.38
C TYR A 239 -8.80 -3.33 11.57
N TYR A 240 -7.58 -3.80 11.32
CA TYR A 240 -6.36 -3.03 11.51
C TYR A 240 -5.42 -3.18 10.31
N PRO A 241 -4.44 -2.27 10.15
CA PRO A 241 -3.25 -2.58 9.34
C PRO A 241 -2.58 -3.82 9.89
N ARG A 242 -2.19 -4.72 9.01
CA ARG A 242 -1.64 -6.04 9.36
C ARG A 242 -0.27 -6.24 8.74
N THR A 243 0.58 -6.97 9.44
CA THR A 243 1.87 -7.40 8.93
C THR A 243 2.16 -8.82 9.39
N CYS A 244 2.48 -9.71 8.45
CA CYS A 244 2.88 -11.06 8.79
C CYS A 244 3.92 -11.62 7.82
N VAL A 245 4.53 -12.74 8.19
CA VAL A 245 5.46 -13.49 7.35
C VAL A 245 5.07 -14.96 7.33
N GLY A 246 5.15 -15.56 6.15
CA GLY A 246 4.83 -16.97 5.97
C GLY A 246 5.86 -17.70 5.11
N ILE A 247 5.76 -19.03 5.10
CA ILE A 247 6.59 -19.93 4.32
C ILE A 247 5.68 -20.83 3.50
N LYS A 248 5.94 -20.94 2.20
CA LYS A 248 5.31 -21.91 1.30
C LYS A 248 5.98 -23.29 1.43
N ALA A 249 5.33 -24.31 0.86
CA ALA A 249 5.84 -25.69 0.92
C ALA A 249 7.22 -25.86 0.25
N ASP A 250 7.53 -25.06 -0.75
CA ASP A 250 8.82 -25.04 -1.46
C ASP A 250 9.92 -24.22 -0.75
N GLY A 251 9.58 -23.57 0.38
CA GLY A 251 10.49 -22.72 1.14
C GLY A 251 10.45 -21.24 0.74
N THR A 252 9.61 -20.85 -0.22
CA THR A 252 9.42 -19.43 -0.57
C THR A 252 8.91 -18.66 0.65
N VAL A 253 9.57 -17.55 0.98
CA VAL A 253 9.16 -16.63 2.03
C VAL A 253 8.15 -15.65 1.47
N VAL A 254 7.07 -15.43 2.20
CA VAL A 254 6.02 -14.47 1.87
C VAL A 254 5.98 -13.39 2.94
N LEU A 255 6.36 -12.15 2.59
CA LEU A 255 6.12 -10.98 3.43
C LEU A 255 4.79 -10.38 3.02
N PHE A 256 3.93 -10.14 3.97
CA PHE A 256 2.59 -9.61 3.76
C PHE A 256 2.36 -8.38 4.63
N GLN A 257 1.80 -7.34 4.04
CA GLN A 257 1.33 -6.16 4.76
C GLN A 257 -0.02 -5.74 4.16
N ALA A 258 -0.98 -5.40 5.00
CA ALA A 258 -2.24 -4.80 4.59
C ALA A 258 -2.44 -3.44 5.24
N ASP A 259 -2.87 -2.47 4.44
CA ASP A 259 -3.34 -1.17 4.94
C ASP A 259 -4.65 -1.35 5.71
N GLY A 260 -4.93 -0.48 6.67
CA GLY A 260 -6.16 -0.56 7.45
C GLY A 260 -6.52 0.74 8.15
N THR A 261 -7.70 0.79 8.74
CA THR A 261 -8.26 1.95 9.46
C THR A 261 -8.38 3.23 8.63
N MET A 262 -8.46 3.10 7.31
CA MET A 262 -8.52 4.21 6.35
C MET A 262 -9.66 4.03 5.34
N ALA A 263 -10.88 3.75 5.83
CA ALA A 263 -12.04 3.67 4.96
C ALA A 263 -12.25 5.01 4.19
N PRO A 264 -12.70 5.01 2.92
CA PRO A 264 -13.03 3.81 2.13
C PRO A 264 -11.82 3.15 1.43
N ARG A 265 -10.63 3.72 1.53
CA ARG A 265 -9.44 3.27 0.79
C ARG A 265 -8.97 1.89 1.22
N SER A 266 -8.86 1.66 2.52
CA SER A 266 -8.49 0.36 3.08
C SER A 266 -8.99 0.24 4.51
N VAL A 267 -9.84 -0.76 4.76
CA VAL A 267 -10.37 -1.01 6.11
C VAL A 267 -9.43 -1.88 6.94
N GLY A 268 -8.63 -2.73 6.29
CA GLY A 268 -7.76 -3.73 6.92
C GLY A 268 -8.44 -5.08 7.07
N TYR A 269 -7.77 -5.98 7.79
CA TYR A 269 -8.26 -7.32 8.08
C TYR A 269 -8.35 -7.57 9.59
N THR A 270 -9.21 -8.50 9.99
CA THR A 270 -9.08 -9.19 11.28
C THR A 270 -7.90 -10.15 11.22
N ALA A 271 -7.41 -10.64 12.37
CA ALA A 271 -6.31 -11.60 12.40
C ALA A 271 -6.67 -12.92 11.71
N ALA A 272 -7.94 -13.34 11.78
CA ALA A 272 -8.41 -14.54 11.10
C ALA A 272 -8.44 -14.36 9.57
N GLU A 273 -8.90 -13.23 9.06
CA GLU A 273 -8.92 -12.92 7.63
C GLU A 273 -7.49 -12.78 7.07
N GLU A 274 -6.58 -12.15 7.82
CA GLU A 274 -5.15 -12.11 7.48
C GLU A 274 -4.57 -13.53 7.35
N ALA A 275 -4.88 -14.42 8.31
CA ALA A 275 -4.44 -15.81 8.26
C ALA A 275 -5.03 -16.56 7.04
N GLN A 276 -6.30 -16.30 6.68
CA GLN A 276 -6.90 -16.86 5.46
C GLN A 276 -6.22 -16.33 4.19
N MET A 277 -5.84 -15.06 4.17
CA MET A 277 -5.04 -14.48 3.07
C MET A 277 -3.72 -15.22 2.91
N MET A 278 -3.01 -15.54 4.02
CA MET A 278 -1.75 -16.29 3.97
C MET A 278 -1.96 -17.72 3.46
N VAL A 279 -3.05 -18.38 3.83
CA VAL A 279 -3.42 -19.70 3.26
C VAL A 279 -3.68 -19.57 1.76
N ALA A 280 -4.45 -18.57 1.33
CA ALA A 280 -4.76 -18.32 -0.07
C ALA A 280 -3.50 -17.98 -0.89
N LEU A 281 -2.48 -17.38 -0.28
CA LEU A 281 -1.16 -17.15 -0.86
C LEU A 281 -0.30 -18.43 -0.94
N GLY A 282 -0.76 -19.56 -0.40
CA GLY A 282 -0.08 -20.85 -0.45
C GLY A 282 0.86 -21.10 0.72
N CYS A 283 0.81 -20.31 1.79
CA CYS A 283 1.64 -20.52 2.98
C CYS A 283 1.19 -21.76 3.76
N VAL A 284 2.16 -22.61 4.10
CA VAL A 284 1.95 -23.77 4.99
C VAL A 284 2.17 -23.40 6.45
N ALA A 285 2.92 -22.35 6.72
CA ALA A 285 3.10 -21.76 8.04
C ALA A 285 3.18 -20.23 7.90
N ALA A 286 2.61 -19.50 8.86
CA ALA A 286 2.71 -18.03 8.94
C ALA A 286 2.62 -17.58 10.40
N ILE A 287 3.31 -16.47 10.69
CA ILE A 287 3.38 -15.83 12.01
C ILE A 287 3.06 -14.35 11.89
N GLN A 288 2.33 -13.82 12.87
CA GLN A 288 1.91 -12.43 12.98
C GLN A 288 3.06 -11.58 13.50
N LEU A 289 3.29 -10.44 12.86
CA LEU A 289 4.27 -9.44 13.28
C LEU A 289 3.62 -8.32 14.09
N ASP A 290 4.33 -7.23 14.37
CA ASP A 290 3.75 -6.03 14.99
C ASP A 290 2.85 -5.31 13.97
N GLU A 291 1.76 -4.74 14.44
CA GLU A 291 0.62 -4.31 13.64
C GLU A 291 0.24 -2.84 13.86
N GLY A 292 -0.90 -2.45 13.28
CA GLY A 292 -1.47 -1.12 13.47
C GLY A 292 -0.55 -0.05 12.91
N GLY A 293 -0.22 0.96 13.72
CA GLY A 293 0.65 2.06 13.29
C GLY A 293 2.10 1.66 13.01
N SER A 294 2.53 0.45 13.39
CA SER A 294 3.87 -0.08 13.08
C SER A 294 3.93 -0.71 11.68
N SER A 295 2.77 -1.09 11.11
CA SER A 295 2.72 -1.77 9.81
C SER A 295 3.39 -0.93 8.73
N THR A 296 4.50 -1.47 8.21
CA THR A 296 5.34 -0.83 7.19
C THR A 296 5.78 -1.87 6.17
N TYR A 297 5.73 -1.49 4.90
CA TYR A 297 6.22 -2.29 3.79
C TYR A 297 7.03 -1.39 2.85
N ILE A 298 8.28 -1.76 2.64
CA ILE A 298 9.20 -1.06 1.73
C ILE A 298 9.65 -1.99 0.63
N SER A 299 9.82 -1.46 -0.58
CA SER A 299 10.43 -2.18 -1.70
C SER A 299 11.16 -1.24 -2.65
N GLN A 300 12.16 -1.78 -3.34
CA GLN A 300 12.82 -1.15 -4.48
C GLN A 300 12.44 -1.97 -5.72
N ARG A 301 11.47 -1.47 -6.47
CA ARG A 301 11.08 -2.09 -7.73
C ARG A 301 12.15 -1.91 -8.78
N GLU A 302 12.09 -2.73 -9.79
CA GLU A 302 12.99 -2.67 -10.94
C GLU A 302 13.07 -1.26 -11.53
N GLY A 303 14.30 -0.78 -11.77
CA GLY A 303 14.54 0.59 -12.28
C GLY A 303 14.52 1.69 -11.23
N GLU A 304 14.09 1.43 -10.01
CA GLU A 304 14.12 2.44 -8.94
C GLU A 304 15.51 2.55 -8.31
N GLY A 305 15.86 3.76 -7.91
CA GLY A 305 17.19 4.03 -7.34
C GLY A 305 17.28 3.80 -5.83
N ASP A 306 16.15 3.69 -5.14
CA ASP A 306 16.09 3.60 -3.68
C ASP A 306 14.82 2.87 -3.21
N LEU A 307 14.81 2.50 -1.92
CA LEU A 307 13.64 1.92 -1.26
C LEU A 307 12.50 2.93 -1.17
N THR A 308 11.31 2.48 -1.49
CA THR A 308 10.08 3.26 -1.40
C THR A 308 9.11 2.57 -0.44
N MET A 309 8.53 3.33 0.49
CA MET A 309 7.41 2.84 1.29
C MET A 309 6.17 2.72 0.40
N ARG A 310 5.62 1.51 0.29
CA ARG A 310 4.48 1.22 -0.60
C ARG A 310 3.14 1.31 0.09
N ASN A 311 3.11 1.04 1.37
CA ASN A 311 1.90 1.11 2.15
C ASN A 311 1.59 2.55 2.59
N THR A 312 0.35 2.77 3.02
CA THR A 312 -0.05 4.03 3.67
C THR A 312 -0.15 3.77 5.16
N PRO A 313 0.78 4.30 5.96
CA PRO A 313 0.74 4.10 7.40
C PRO A 313 -0.52 4.70 8.03
N ALA A 314 -1.17 3.96 8.92
CA ALA A 314 -2.34 4.45 9.67
C ALA A 314 -2.04 5.71 10.49
N GLY A 315 -0.79 5.92 10.82
CA GLY A 315 -0.28 7.10 11.51
C GLY A 315 0.05 8.29 10.62
N GLY A 316 -0.03 8.17 9.28
CA GLY A 316 0.34 9.21 8.30
C GLY A 316 1.84 9.24 7.97
N SER A 317 2.70 8.63 8.79
CA SER A 317 4.14 8.50 8.54
C SER A 317 4.65 7.15 9.03
N GLU A 318 5.80 6.75 8.52
CA GLU A 318 6.49 5.54 8.96
C GLU A 318 6.86 5.66 10.45
N ARG A 319 6.45 4.66 11.23
CA ARG A 319 6.77 4.61 12.66
C ARG A 319 8.17 4.06 12.89
N VAL A 320 8.86 4.60 13.90
CA VAL A 320 10.09 3.96 14.41
C VAL A 320 9.72 2.69 15.17
N VAL A 321 10.39 1.60 14.84
CA VAL A 321 10.16 0.25 15.36
C VAL A 321 11.47 -0.38 15.83
N SER A 322 11.38 -1.51 16.52
CA SER A 322 12.55 -2.25 17.01
C SER A 322 13.18 -3.09 15.90
N GLY A 323 12.69 -4.32 15.69
CA GLY A 323 13.23 -5.24 14.70
C GLY A 323 12.43 -5.20 13.40
N THR A 324 13.10 -5.52 12.29
CA THR A 324 12.52 -5.62 10.95
C THR A 324 12.99 -6.88 10.24
N ILE A 325 12.22 -7.36 9.29
CA ILE A 325 12.64 -8.38 8.33
C ILE A 325 13.01 -7.66 7.05
N LEU A 326 14.27 -7.79 6.63
CA LEU A 326 14.78 -7.18 5.41
C LEU A 326 15.08 -8.25 4.36
N VAL A 327 14.86 -7.89 3.11
CA VAL A 327 15.13 -8.70 1.92
C VAL A 327 16.33 -8.12 1.19
N VAL A 328 17.36 -8.93 1.01
CA VAL A 328 18.62 -8.52 0.40
C VAL A 328 18.79 -9.22 -0.94
N SER A 329 19.04 -8.48 -2.00
CA SER A 329 19.55 -9.04 -3.26
C SER A 329 21.07 -9.20 -3.18
N THR A 330 21.56 -10.41 -3.48
CA THR A 330 23.01 -10.70 -3.54
C THR A 330 23.57 -10.51 -4.95
N VAL A 331 22.71 -10.18 -5.92
CA VAL A 331 23.11 -9.94 -7.31
C VAL A 331 23.60 -8.51 -7.43
N ALA A 332 24.87 -8.36 -7.73
CA ALA A 332 25.45 -7.04 -7.93
C ALA A 332 25.00 -6.42 -9.26
N ALA A 333 24.71 -5.13 -9.26
CA ALA A 333 24.43 -4.39 -10.48
C ALA A 333 25.65 -4.41 -11.42
N SER A 334 25.43 -4.81 -12.67
CA SER A 334 26.46 -4.85 -13.71
C SER A 334 26.43 -3.65 -14.63
N GLY A 335 25.22 -3.04 -14.77
CA GLY A 335 24.91 -2.04 -15.76
C GLY A 335 24.92 -2.56 -17.22
N GLU A 336 25.06 -3.88 -17.42
CA GLU A 336 24.98 -4.51 -18.74
C GLU A 336 23.53 -4.91 -19.01
N PHE A 337 23.03 -4.68 -20.22
CA PHE A 337 21.67 -4.96 -20.60
C PHE A 337 21.32 -6.46 -20.48
N ASP A 338 20.24 -6.77 -19.79
CA ASP A 338 19.65 -8.11 -19.69
C ASP A 338 18.23 -8.13 -20.28
N HIS A 339 17.39 -7.20 -19.86
CA HIS A 339 15.99 -7.08 -20.29
C HIS A 339 15.52 -5.61 -20.23
N ALA A 340 14.27 -5.38 -20.64
CA ALA A 340 13.65 -4.07 -20.57
C ALA A 340 12.37 -4.11 -19.73
N ALA A 341 12.21 -3.13 -18.86
CA ALA A 341 10.94 -2.82 -18.20
C ALA A 341 10.08 -2.00 -19.16
N VAL A 342 8.94 -2.55 -19.58
CA VAL A 342 8.00 -1.86 -20.49
C VAL A 342 6.81 -1.35 -19.71
N THR A 343 6.54 -0.06 -19.84
CA THR A 343 5.43 0.63 -19.16
C THR A 343 4.60 1.46 -20.14
N PRO A 344 3.30 1.68 -19.88
CA PRO A 344 2.49 1.07 -18.82
C PRO A 344 2.21 -0.42 -19.09
N SER A 345 1.95 -1.18 -18.03
CA SER A 345 1.52 -2.58 -18.12
C SER A 345 0.40 -2.85 -17.12
N ASP A 346 -0.48 -3.78 -17.43
CA ASP A 346 -1.69 -4.12 -16.66
C ASP A 346 -2.61 -2.90 -16.42
N GLU A 347 -2.71 -2.02 -17.44
CA GLU A 347 -3.55 -0.83 -17.41
C GLU A 347 -4.67 -0.94 -18.46
N TYR A 348 -5.81 -0.32 -18.15
CA TYR A 348 -7.04 -0.39 -18.95
C TYR A 348 -7.25 0.89 -19.74
N TYR A 349 -7.54 0.76 -21.03
CA TYR A 349 -7.74 1.87 -21.96
C TYR A 349 -9.00 1.66 -22.79
N THR A 350 -9.67 2.74 -23.21
CA THR A 350 -10.78 2.64 -24.14
C THR A 350 -10.32 2.27 -25.55
N PRO A 351 -11.19 1.60 -26.37
CA PRO A 351 -10.91 1.38 -27.78
C PRO A 351 -10.62 2.70 -28.51
N GLY A 352 -9.62 2.69 -29.40
CA GLY A 352 -9.16 3.87 -30.11
C GLY A 352 -8.12 4.72 -29.37
N SER A 353 -7.74 4.34 -28.16
CA SER A 353 -6.75 5.07 -27.36
C SER A 353 -5.35 5.05 -27.98
N SER A 354 -4.63 6.14 -27.79
CA SER A 354 -3.20 6.26 -28.07
C SER A 354 -2.45 6.20 -26.76
N VAL A 355 -1.63 5.14 -26.58
CA VAL A 355 -0.88 4.86 -25.35
C VAL A 355 0.60 5.06 -25.62
N THR A 356 1.23 5.97 -24.89
CA THR A 356 2.68 6.11 -24.93
C THR A 356 3.31 4.97 -24.15
N LEU A 357 4.16 4.20 -24.81
CA LEU A 357 4.96 3.13 -24.22
C LEU A 357 6.37 3.63 -23.97
N THR A 358 6.93 3.23 -22.85
CA THR A 358 8.33 3.44 -22.53
C THR A 358 8.97 2.09 -22.20
N ALA A 359 10.17 1.85 -22.65
CA ALA A 359 10.96 0.69 -22.29
C ALA A 359 12.30 1.17 -21.74
N ASP A 360 12.61 0.80 -20.51
CA ASP A 360 13.86 1.17 -19.86
C ASP A 360 14.75 -0.05 -19.71
N ALA A 361 16.06 0.12 -20.03
CA ALA A 361 17.04 -0.96 -20.00
C ALA A 361 17.35 -1.33 -18.55
N MET A 362 17.25 -2.62 -18.25
CA MET A 362 17.61 -3.20 -16.96
C MET A 362 18.74 -4.19 -17.10
N ASP A 363 19.58 -4.27 -16.09
CA ASP A 363 20.52 -5.37 -15.97
C ASP A 363 19.88 -6.57 -15.23
N PHE A 364 20.60 -7.66 -15.12
CA PHE A 364 20.09 -8.88 -14.48
C PHE A 364 19.67 -8.67 -13.01
N SER A 365 20.24 -7.70 -12.31
CA SER A 365 19.87 -7.39 -10.92
C SER A 365 18.53 -6.63 -10.80
N GLY A 366 18.02 -6.08 -11.90
CA GLY A 366 16.88 -5.16 -11.93
C GLY A 366 17.28 -3.68 -11.81
N ALA A 367 18.59 -3.40 -11.73
CA ALA A 367 19.09 -2.03 -11.77
C ALA A 367 19.12 -1.48 -13.21
N PRO A 368 19.06 -0.14 -13.39
CA PRO A 368 19.17 0.45 -14.72
C PRO A 368 20.46 0.05 -15.44
N ALA A 369 20.32 -0.43 -16.69
CA ALA A 369 21.43 -0.72 -17.57
C ALA A 369 21.83 0.52 -18.39
N LYS A 370 23.06 0.52 -18.93
CA LYS A 370 23.64 1.67 -19.63
C LYS A 370 22.94 2.02 -20.94
N ALA A 371 22.47 1.00 -21.68
CA ALA A 371 21.84 1.21 -22.97
C ALA A 371 20.93 0.04 -23.36
N LEU A 372 19.89 0.36 -24.12
CA LEU A 372 19.12 -0.63 -24.88
C LEU A 372 19.90 -1.05 -26.14
N PRO A 373 19.66 -2.27 -26.66
CA PRO A 373 20.15 -2.64 -27.98
C PRO A 373 19.63 -1.71 -29.08
N GLU A 374 20.50 -1.35 -30.04
CA GLU A 374 20.14 -0.43 -31.13
C GLU A 374 19.05 -0.98 -32.07
N ASP A 375 18.89 -2.30 -32.16
CA ASP A 375 17.89 -2.99 -32.96
C ASP A 375 16.57 -3.23 -32.20
N ALA A 376 16.42 -2.66 -30.99
CA ALA A 376 15.22 -2.81 -30.20
C ALA A 376 13.98 -2.23 -30.91
N ALA A 377 12.94 -3.04 -31.06
CA ALA A 377 11.72 -2.67 -31.74
C ALA A 377 10.48 -3.17 -30.99
N PHE A 378 9.43 -2.35 -30.94
CA PHE A 378 8.16 -2.78 -30.38
C PHE A 378 7.34 -3.57 -31.41
N THR A 379 6.69 -4.62 -30.93
CA THR A 379 5.74 -5.45 -31.68
C THR A 379 4.49 -5.69 -30.85
N VAL A 380 3.39 -6.03 -31.50
CA VAL A 380 2.12 -6.37 -30.85
C VAL A 380 1.75 -7.83 -31.10
N SER A 381 1.13 -8.48 -30.12
CA SER A 381 0.72 -9.89 -30.21
C SER A 381 -0.40 -10.13 -31.24
N ASP A 382 -1.25 -9.12 -31.46
CA ASP A 382 -2.36 -9.16 -32.43
C ASP A 382 -2.52 -7.78 -33.08
N GLU A 383 -2.12 -7.66 -34.35
CA GLU A 383 -2.24 -6.43 -35.13
C GLU A 383 -3.71 -6.01 -35.37
N THR A 384 -4.66 -6.91 -35.18
CA THR A 384 -6.10 -6.54 -35.25
C THR A 384 -6.58 -5.76 -34.02
N MET A 385 -5.83 -5.81 -32.94
CA MET A 385 -6.11 -5.03 -31.71
C MET A 385 -5.51 -3.63 -31.74
N GLY A 386 -4.52 -3.40 -32.59
CA GLY A 386 -3.87 -2.10 -32.73
C GLY A 386 -2.51 -2.19 -33.39
N THR A 387 -1.88 -1.03 -33.52
CA THR A 387 -0.54 -0.91 -34.14
C THR A 387 0.38 -0.13 -33.22
N VAL A 388 1.68 -0.41 -33.30
CA VAL A 388 2.71 0.32 -32.57
C VAL A 388 3.61 1.05 -33.56
N THR A 389 4.00 2.29 -33.22
CA THR A 389 4.98 3.05 -34.01
C THR A 389 6.38 2.47 -33.88
N ALA A 390 7.28 2.88 -34.78
CA ALA A 390 8.69 2.52 -34.65
C ALA A 390 9.25 3.05 -33.30
N ALA A 391 10.12 2.26 -32.67
CA ALA A 391 10.77 2.67 -31.43
C ALA A 391 11.69 3.86 -31.67
N ALA A 392 11.61 4.85 -30.79
CA ALA A 392 12.60 5.92 -30.67
C ALA A 392 13.56 5.54 -29.52
N VAL A 393 14.69 4.88 -29.87
CA VAL A 393 15.72 4.47 -28.91
C VAL A 393 16.62 5.66 -28.58
N ASN A 394 16.80 5.95 -27.31
CA ASN A 394 17.66 7.01 -26.80
C ASN A 394 18.45 6.52 -25.57
N GLY A 395 19.63 5.98 -25.79
CA GLY A 395 20.48 5.44 -24.74
C GLY A 395 19.84 4.24 -24.04
N SER A 396 19.52 4.40 -22.76
CA SER A 396 18.93 3.35 -21.92
C SER A 396 17.41 3.26 -22.00
N SER A 397 16.74 4.13 -22.77
CA SER A 397 15.29 4.16 -22.89
C SER A 397 14.84 4.13 -24.35
N ALA A 398 13.66 3.57 -24.59
CA ALA A 398 12.98 3.66 -25.86
C ALA A 398 11.51 4.04 -25.65
N SER A 399 10.94 4.78 -26.59
CA SER A 399 9.53 5.12 -26.58
C SER A 399 8.84 4.78 -27.89
N ALA A 400 7.57 4.45 -27.83
CA ALA A 400 6.70 4.25 -28.98
C ALA A 400 5.26 4.62 -28.60
N THR A 401 4.39 4.74 -29.60
CA THR A 401 2.95 4.91 -29.35
C THR A 401 2.23 3.67 -29.85
N PHE A 402 1.47 3.04 -28.98
CA PHE A 402 0.48 2.04 -29.35
C PHE A 402 -0.85 2.75 -29.60
N VAL A 403 -1.46 2.48 -30.75
CA VAL A 403 -2.80 2.98 -31.11
C VAL A 403 -3.71 1.78 -31.17
N SER A 404 -4.65 1.70 -30.21
CA SER A 404 -5.61 0.61 -30.17
C SER A 404 -6.63 0.71 -31.30
N SER A 405 -7.12 -0.41 -31.76
CA SER A 405 -8.24 -0.48 -32.70
C SER A 405 -9.57 -0.22 -31.98
N GLY A 406 -10.67 -0.28 -32.71
CA GLY A 406 -12.01 -0.24 -32.12
C GLY A 406 -12.44 -1.52 -31.39
N LYS A 407 -11.56 -2.51 -31.22
CA LYS A 407 -11.86 -3.79 -30.58
C LYS A 407 -11.49 -3.78 -29.10
N THR A 408 -12.23 -4.56 -28.31
CA THR A 408 -11.91 -4.85 -26.91
C THR A 408 -11.17 -6.16 -26.79
N GLY A 409 -10.32 -6.30 -25.76
CA GLY A 409 -9.52 -7.48 -25.46
C GLY A 409 -8.15 -7.11 -24.90
N ASP A 410 -7.37 -8.12 -24.60
CA ASP A 410 -6.01 -7.95 -24.10
C ASP A 410 -5.01 -7.96 -25.26
N VAL A 411 -4.04 -7.10 -25.22
CA VAL A 411 -2.95 -7.04 -26.19
C VAL A 411 -1.61 -7.00 -25.46
N THR A 412 -0.71 -7.91 -25.83
CA THR A 412 0.68 -7.86 -25.34
C THR A 412 1.52 -7.06 -26.31
N VAL A 413 2.17 -6.02 -25.80
CA VAL A 413 3.22 -5.30 -26.50
C VAL A 413 4.56 -5.82 -26.04
N SER A 414 5.41 -6.20 -26.99
CA SER A 414 6.74 -6.76 -26.71
C SER A 414 7.82 -5.85 -27.28
N LEU A 415 8.88 -5.62 -26.50
CA LEU A 415 10.14 -5.11 -27.04
C LEU A 415 11.00 -6.30 -27.47
N VAL A 416 11.44 -6.30 -28.73
CA VAL A 416 12.21 -7.37 -29.34
C VAL A 416 13.58 -6.84 -29.76
N SER A 417 14.64 -7.59 -29.50
CA SER A 417 16.01 -7.32 -29.98
C SER A 417 16.71 -8.63 -30.32
N GLY A 418 17.45 -8.67 -31.40
CA GLY A 418 18.14 -9.90 -31.88
C GLY A 418 17.18 -11.07 -32.13
N GLY A 419 15.91 -10.82 -32.42
CA GLY A 419 14.85 -11.82 -32.58
C GLY A 419 14.34 -12.43 -31.25
N ARG A 420 14.70 -11.88 -30.10
CA ARG A 420 14.25 -12.31 -28.77
C ARG A 420 13.36 -11.24 -28.17
N THR A 421 12.30 -11.64 -27.49
CA THR A 421 11.54 -10.74 -26.61
C THR A 421 12.40 -10.40 -25.39
N VAL A 422 12.65 -9.12 -25.18
CA VAL A 422 13.48 -8.59 -24.09
C VAL A 422 12.67 -7.78 -23.07
N GLY A 423 11.41 -7.50 -23.35
CA GLY A 423 10.47 -6.85 -22.42
C GLY A 423 9.03 -6.99 -22.93
N THR A 424 8.06 -6.95 -22.03
CA THR A 424 6.63 -7.06 -22.37
C THR A 424 5.79 -6.17 -21.49
N ALA A 425 4.68 -5.68 -22.05
CA ALA A 425 3.59 -5.05 -21.31
C ALA A 425 2.26 -5.60 -21.81
N VAL A 426 1.28 -5.72 -20.93
CA VAL A 426 -0.10 -6.08 -21.27
C VAL A 426 -0.96 -4.84 -21.15
N LEU A 427 -1.71 -4.53 -22.20
CA LEU A 427 -2.70 -3.47 -22.22
C LEU A 427 -4.09 -4.09 -22.36
N HIS A 428 -5.02 -3.65 -21.53
CA HIS A 428 -6.41 -4.12 -21.53
C HIS A 428 -7.27 -3.07 -22.24
N ILE A 429 -7.73 -3.39 -23.44
CA ILE A 429 -8.61 -2.48 -24.20
C ILE A 429 -10.05 -2.83 -23.87
N GLN A 430 -10.71 -1.99 -23.05
CA GLN A 430 -12.05 -2.25 -22.54
C GLN A 430 -12.90 -0.98 -22.50
N ASN A 431 -14.20 -1.13 -22.76
CA ASN A 431 -15.14 -0.08 -22.44
C ASN A 431 -15.43 -0.09 -20.93
N PRO A 432 -15.57 1.06 -20.28
CA PRO A 432 -16.04 1.08 -18.90
C PRO A 432 -17.43 0.47 -18.79
N ASP A 433 -17.69 -0.19 -17.68
CA ASP A 433 -19.01 -0.70 -17.30
C ASP A 433 -19.68 0.21 -16.25
N LYS A 434 -18.93 1.19 -15.71
CA LYS A 434 -19.43 2.13 -14.72
C LYS A 434 -18.73 3.48 -14.83
N LEU A 435 -19.52 4.54 -14.68
CA LEU A 435 -19.07 5.90 -14.42
C LEU A 435 -19.47 6.28 -13.01
N ALA A 436 -18.61 6.96 -12.27
CA ALA A 436 -18.89 7.43 -10.92
C ALA A 436 -18.06 8.66 -10.57
N PHE A 437 -18.54 9.41 -9.59
CA PHE A 437 -17.74 10.40 -8.86
C PHE A 437 -17.41 9.84 -7.48
N THR A 438 -16.29 10.28 -6.90
CA THR A 438 -15.85 9.83 -5.56
C THR A 438 -16.75 10.36 -4.43
N SER A 439 -17.52 11.42 -4.72
CA SER A 439 -18.51 12.00 -3.82
C SER A 439 -19.77 12.40 -4.57
N GLY A 440 -20.86 12.67 -3.86
CA GLY A 440 -22.10 13.19 -4.45
C GLY A 440 -22.04 14.70 -4.72
N GLU A 441 -21.13 15.41 -4.09
CA GLU A 441 -20.89 16.84 -4.25
C GLU A 441 -19.42 17.21 -4.01
N VAL A 442 -19.04 18.38 -4.53
CA VAL A 442 -17.71 18.98 -4.36
C VAL A 442 -17.82 20.49 -4.23
N ASN A 443 -16.99 21.09 -3.38
CA ASN A 443 -16.89 22.54 -3.27
C ASN A 443 -15.64 23.00 -4.02
N LEU A 444 -15.80 23.94 -4.92
CA LEU A 444 -14.71 24.45 -5.74
C LEU A 444 -14.64 25.99 -5.67
N ASN A 445 -13.41 26.49 -5.77
CA ASN A 445 -13.12 27.91 -5.81
C ASN A 445 -13.21 28.46 -7.23
N TYR A 446 -13.36 29.77 -7.38
CA TYR A 446 -13.32 30.44 -8.67
C TYR A 446 -11.96 30.18 -9.37
N ASN A 447 -12.01 29.95 -10.68
CA ASN A 447 -10.88 29.59 -11.55
C ASN A 447 -10.20 28.25 -11.19
N GLU A 448 -10.75 27.46 -10.28
CA GLU A 448 -10.23 26.14 -9.96
C GLU A 448 -10.43 25.18 -11.14
N VAL A 449 -9.43 24.33 -11.38
CA VAL A 449 -9.47 23.27 -12.37
C VAL A 449 -9.48 21.94 -11.64
N SER A 450 -10.48 21.10 -11.91
CA SER A 450 -10.70 19.85 -11.18
C SER A 450 -11.17 18.74 -12.11
N ASP A 451 -10.76 17.50 -11.82
CA ASP A 451 -11.33 16.28 -12.42
C ASP A 451 -12.65 15.86 -11.76
N LEU A 452 -13.13 16.64 -10.77
CA LEU A 452 -14.33 16.37 -9.97
C LEU A 452 -14.32 15.02 -9.23
N GLY A 453 -13.18 14.36 -9.13
CA GLY A 453 -13.10 12.99 -8.61
C GLY A 453 -13.82 11.96 -9.50
N PHE A 454 -13.89 12.24 -10.81
CA PHE A 454 -14.53 11.37 -11.79
C PHE A 454 -13.71 10.11 -12.05
N LYS A 455 -14.39 8.98 -12.17
CA LYS A 455 -13.80 7.68 -12.48
C LYS A 455 -14.66 6.91 -13.46
N ALA A 456 -14.01 6.30 -14.44
CA ALA A 456 -14.58 5.27 -15.28
C ALA A 456 -13.92 3.94 -14.93
N THR A 457 -14.71 2.90 -14.73
CA THR A 457 -14.17 1.59 -14.35
C THR A 457 -14.73 0.49 -15.23
N TYR A 458 -13.94 -0.55 -15.42
CA TYR A 458 -14.35 -1.85 -15.95
C TYR A 458 -14.15 -2.89 -14.84
N GLN A 459 -15.25 -3.48 -14.37
CA GLN A 459 -15.27 -4.25 -13.12
C GLN A 459 -14.83 -3.36 -11.94
N THR A 460 -13.56 -3.37 -11.56
CA THR A 460 -13.02 -2.54 -10.48
C THR A 460 -11.79 -1.74 -10.91
N GLU A 461 -11.28 -2.01 -12.12
CA GLU A 461 -10.10 -1.36 -12.65
C GLU A 461 -10.45 0.00 -13.27
N THR A 462 -9.60 0.98 -13.04
CA THR A 462 -9.74 2.29 -13.69
C THR A 462 -9.47 2.16 -15.18
N VAL A 463 -10.37 2.67 -16.00
CA VAL A 463 -10.20 2.75 -17.46
C VAL A 463 -9.73 4.15 -17.82
N HIS A 464 -8.58 4.25 -18.47
CA HIS A 464 -8.07 5.51 -19.00
C HIS A 464 -8.90 5.93 -20.21
N LEU A 465 -9.49 7.10 -20.09
CA LEU A 465 -10.37 7.68 -21.10
C LEU A 465 -9.61 8.67 -21.98
N GLN A 466 -10.05 8.78 -23.23
CA GLN A 466 -9.70 9.93 -24.07
C GLN A 466 -10.64 11.11 -23.80
N ASP A 467 -10.23 12.32 -24.16
CA ASP A 467 -11.04 13.53 -23.98
C ASP A 467 -12.40 13.46 -24.68
N SER A 468 -12.48 12.71 -25.78
CA SER A 468 -13.71 12.53 -26.57
C SER A 468 -14.64 11.43 -26.04
N ASP A 469 -14.21 10.66 -25.02
CA ASP A 469 -14.95 9.50 -24.54
C ASP A 469 -16.18 9.85 -23.70
N ILE A 470 -16.21 11.05 -23.14
CA ILE A 470 -17.28 11.51 -22.25
C ILE A 470 -17.96 12.76 -22.83
N GLN A 471 -19.27 12.73 -22.83
CA GLN A 471 -20.09 13.92 -23.09
C GLN A 471 -20.39 14.57 -21.72
N TRP A 472 -19.81 15.75 -21.52
CA TRP A 472 -20.02 16.53 -20.33
C TRP A 472 -21.16 17.54 -20.51
N THR A 473 -22.03 17.63 -19.51
CA THR A 473 -23.06 18.69 -19.44
C THR A 473 -23.02 19.36 -18.08
N VAL A 474 -23.24 20.65 -18.06
CA VAL A 474 -23.35 21.47 -16.84
C VAL A 474 -24.74 22.09 -16.85
N SER A 475 -25.51 21.91 -15.78
CA SER A 475 -26.91 22.40 -15.70
C SER A 475 -27.02 23.93 -15.78
N ASP A 476 -25.95 24.62 -15.38
CA ASP A 476 -25.81 26.07 -15.50
C ASP A 476 -24.48 26.39 -16.24
N PRO A 477 -24.52 26.82 -17.48
CA PRO A 477 -23.32 27.08 -18.28
C PRO A 477 -22.47 28.25 -17.77
N ASP A 478 -23.02 29.11 -16.91
CA ASP A 478 -22.28 30.23 -16.31
C ASP A 478 -21.35 29.77 -15.16
N ALA A 479 -21.51 28.54 -14.70
CA ALA A 479 -20.72 27.96 -13.62
C ALA A 479 -19.28 27.60 -14.02
N GLY A 480 -19.07 27.25 -15.30
CA GLY A 480 -17.77 26.82 -15.79
C GLY A 480 -17.88 25.98 -17.06
N SER A 481 -16.75 25.45 -17.49
CA SER A 481 -16.65 24.66 -18.73
C SER A 481 -15.64 23.54 -18.63
N PHE A 482 -15.78 22.55 -19.51
CA PHE A 482 -14.82 21.44 -19.64
C PHE A 482 -13.78 21.70 -20.73
N THR A 483 -12.54 21.30 -20.46
CA THR A 483 -11.50 21.09 -21.45
C THR A 483 -11.00 19.66 -21.26
N GLY A 484 -11.28 18.79 -22.25
CA GLY A 484 -11.14 17.35 -22.06
C GLY A 484 -12.01 16.86 -20.89
N ASN A 485 -11.41 16.17 -19.94
CA ASN A 485 -12.09 15.67 -18.74
C ASN A 485 -11.89 16.56 -17.49
N LEU A 486 -11.37 17.77 -17.67
CA LEU A 486 -11.16 18.71 -16.57
C LEU A 486 -12.19 19.84 -16.60
N PHE A 487 -12.87 20.04 -15.48
CA PHE A 487 -13.81 21.14 -15.25
C PHE A 487 -13.05 22.37 -14.75
N THR A 488 -13.23 23.51 -15.43
CA THR A 488 -12.72 24.80 -15.00
C THR A 488 -13.87 25.65 -14.49
N VAL A 489 -13.83 26.02 -13.22
CA VAL A 489 -14.83 26.88 -12.59
C VAL A 489 -14.76 28.29 -13.16
N THR A 490 -15.91 28.92 -13.30
CA THR A 490 -16.01 30.34 -13.74
C THR A 490 -15.10 31.26 -12.92
N GLY A 491 -14.51 32.25 -13.59
CA GLY A 491 -13.79 33.34 -12.94
C GLY A 491 -14.71 34.48 -12.44
N ASN A 492 -16.02 34.35 -12.66
CA ASN A 492 -16.97 35.34 -12.20
C ASN A 492 -17.23 35.21 -10.69
N VAL A 493 -16.55 36.01 -9.89
CA VAL A 493 -16.67 36.03 -8.42
C VAL A 493 -18.06 36.41 -7.89
N LYS A 494 -18.97 36.83 -8.78
CA LYS A 494 -20.37 37.10 -8.42
C LYS A 494 -21.26 35.87 -8.62
N TYR A 495 -20.75 34.84 -9.25
CA TYR A 495 -21.47 33.58 -9.41
C TYR A 495 -21.54 32.86 -8.05
N SER A 496 -22.72 32.42 -7.68
CA SER A 496 -22.95 31.55 -6.54
C SER A 496 -24.02 30.54 -6.90
N GLY A 497 -23.74 29.27 -6.80
CA GLY A 497 -24.70 28.23 -7.19
C GLY A 497 -24.16 26.81 -7.00
N SER A 498 -25.06 25.88 -7.18
CA SER A 498 -24.78 24.44 -7.04
C SER A 498 -25.22 23.70 -8.31
N PRO A 499 -24.58 23.96 -9.48
CA PRO A 499 -24.93 23.27 -10.72
C PRO A 499 -24.66 21.77 -10.61
N THR A 500 -25.43 21.00 -11.35
CA THR A 500 -25.17 19.57 -11.56
C THR A 500 -24.30 19.42 -12.78
N VAL A 501 -23.20 18.71 -12.63
CA VAL A 501 -22.35 18.23 -13.72
C VAL A 501 -22.71 16.78 -14.00
N THR A 502 -22.91 16.46 -15.27
CA THR A 502 -23.27 15.11 -15.71
C THR A 502 -22.28 14.62 -16.76
N ALA A 503 -21.75 13.43 -16.53
CA ALA A 503 -20.92 12.65 -17.46
C ALA A 503 -21.80 11.61 -18.16
N VAL A 504 -21.71 11.50 -19.47
CA VAL A 504 -22.45 10.50 -20.26
C VAL A 504 -21.50 9.81 -21.22
N ARG A 505 -21.57 8.49 -21.28
CA ARG A 505 -20.94 7.65 -22.29
C ARG A 505 -21.86 6.49 -22.60
N ASP A 506 -22.31 6.39 -23.84
CA ASP A 506 -23.30 5.38 -24.26
C ASP A 506 -24.51 5.36 -23.30
N ASP A 507 -24.82 4.23 -22.67
CA ASP A 507 -25.92 4.10 -21.71
C ASP A 507 -25.49 4.41 -20.26
N LEU A 508 -24.21 4.75 -20.02
CA LEU A 508 -23.69 5.06 -18.69
C LEU A 508 -23.83 6.55 -18.38
N THR A 509 -24.28 6.84 -17.17
CA THR A 509 -24.44 8.22 -16.69
C THR A 509 -24.00 8.33 -15.24
N ALA A 510 -23.28 9.41 -14.91
CA ALA A 510 -22.98 9.79 -13.54
C ALA A 510 -23.15 11.30 -13.37
N SER A 511 -23.55 11.73 -12.18
CA SER A 511 -23.74 13.16 -11.89
C SER A 511 -23.18 13.53 -10.53
N ILE A 512 -22.70 14.77 -10.42
CA ILE A 512 -22.19 15.37 -9.19
C ILE A 512 -22.72 16.80 -9.06
N THR A 513 -22.95 17.26 -7.83
CA THR A 513 -23.22 18.66 -7.52
C THR A 513 -21.92 19.41 -7.29
N VAL A 514 -21.71 20.52 -7.99
CA VAL A 514 -20.53 21.38 -7.82
C VAL A 514 -20.95 22.67 -7.13
N ASN A 515 -20.54 22.86 -5.88
CA ASN A 515 -20.85 24.05 -5.12
C ASN A 515 -19.79 25.13 -5.39
N ILE A 516 -20.22 26.31 -5.87
CA ILE A 516 -19.35 27.43 -6.24
C ILE A 516 -19.80 28.67 -5.52
N GLY A 517 -18.88 29.41 -4.91
CA GLY A 517 -19.19 30.62 -4.19
C GLY A 517 -20.05 30.42 -2.94
N MET A 518 -20.08 29.18 -2.43
CA MET A 518 -20.76 28.86 -1.17
C MET A 518 -19.87 29.26 -0.01
N GLU A 519 -20.40 30.08 0.88
CA GLU A 519 -19.70 30.40 2.13
C GLU A 519 -19.74 29.17 3.05
N PRO A 520 -18.60 28.69 3.54
CA PRO A 520 -18.58 27.60 4.49
C PRO A 520 -19.24 28.02 5.81
N THR A 521 -20.03 27.12 6.40
CA THR A 521 -20.58 27.34 7.73
C THR A 521 -19.45 27.25 8.74
N MET A 522 -19.23 28.34 9.49
CA MET A 522 -18.27 28.36 10.56
C MET A 522 -18.86 27.67 11.79
N ILE A 523 -18.19 26.61 12.25
CA ILE A 523 -18.64 25.82 13.41
C ILE A 523 -17.84 26.12 14.68
N LEU A 524 -16.69 26.78 14.53
CA LEU A 524 -15.84 27.23 15.62
C LEU A 524 -14.97 28.38 15.13
N ASP A 525 -15.12 29.55 15.75
CA ASP A 525 -14.34 30.75 15.45
C ASP A 525 -13.92 31.49 16.71
N GLY A 526 -13.10 32.51 16.54
CA GLY A 526 -12.64 33.36 17.65
C GLY A 526 -13.66 34.41 18.14
N GLY A 527 -14.80 34.55 17.44
CA GLY A 527 -15.80 35.56 17.72
C GLY A 527 -15.35 37.02 17.46
N ASP A 528 -16.28 37.87 17.11
CA ASP A 528 -15.97 39.29 16.85
C ASP A 528 -16.02 40.13 18.14
N GLU A 529 -16.93 39.81 19.08
CA GLU A 529 -17.17 40.57 20.28
C GLU A 529 -16.71 39.88 21.56
N ASP A 530 -16.74 38.53 21.54
CA ASP A 530 -16.23 37.71 22.62
C ASP A 530 -15.11 36.81 22.15
N PRO A 531 -14.13 36.51 22.99
CA PRO A 531 -13.21 35.43 22.72
C PRO A 531 -13.99 34.13 22.49
N TRP A 532 -13.35 33.18 21.88
CA TRP A 532 -13.87 31.85 21.68
C TRP A 532 -14.70 31.37 22.86
N ASP A 533 -15.86 30.77 22.60
CA ASP A 533 -16.65 30.15 23.65
C ASP A 533 -15.90 28.94 24.22
N TYR A 534 -15.09 29.22 25.21
CA TYR A 534 -14.28 28.21 25.88
C TYR A 534 -15.10 27.22 26.68
N SER A 535 -16.40 27.41 26.79
CA SER A 535 -17.29 26.39 27.35
C SER A 535 -17.35 25.16 26.47
N THR A 536 -17.12 25.33 25.18
CA THR A 536 -17.08 24.21 24.18
C THR A 536 -15.70 23.66 23.94
N ILE A 537 -14.63 24.48 24.10
CA ILE A 537 -13.25 24.06 23.86
C ILE A 537 -12.39 24.02 25.12
N GLY A 538 -12.98 24.15 26.30
CA GLY A 538 -12.28 24.33 27.56
C GLY A 538 -12.19 25.80 27.93
N THR A 539 -12.18 26.08 29.20
CA THR A 539 -12.51 27.41 29.76
C THR A 539 -11.54 28.51 29.41
N THR A 540 -10.30 28.30 29.66
CA THR A 540 -9.23 29.24 29.31
C THR A 540 -8.04 28.45 28.84
N VAL A 541 -7.20 29.12 28.11
CA VAL A 541 -5.95 28.57 27.69
C VAL A 541 -5.06 28.09 28.81
N GLU A 542 -5.08 28.79 29.91
CA GLU A 542 -4.28 28.44 31.09
C GLU A 542 -4.74 27.14 31.72
N SER A 543 -5.96 26.77 31.53
CA SER A 543 -6.48 25.53 32.09
C SER A 543 -6.90 24.52 31.08
N PHE A 544 -7.44 24.89 29.93
CA PHE A 544 -8.16 23.90 29.12
C PHE A 544 -8.89 22.88 30.02
N SER A 545 -9.18 23.34 31.22
CA SER A 545 -9.51 22.46 32.34
C SER A 545 -10.99 22.10 32.35
N GLY A 546 -11.79 22.81 31.62
CA GLY A 546 -13.16 22.43 31.32
C GLY A 546 -13.25 21.36 30.27
N MET A 547 -12.24 21.23 29.44
CA MET A 547 -12.03 20.10 28.57
C MET A 547 -11.49 18.97 29.43
N ALA A 548 -11.72 17.74 29.04
CA ALA A 548 -11.03 16.62 29.64
C ALA A 548 -9.59 17.03 29.93
N ALA A 549 -9.03 16.61 31.05
CA ALA A 549 -7.76 17.05 31.64
C ALA A 549 -6.53 17.14 30.69
N ASN A 550 -6.71 16.97 29.41
CA ASN A 550 -5.73 16.88 28.35
C ASN A 550 -6.15 17.60 27.05
N ALA A 551 -6.91 18.67 27.17
CA ALA A 551 -7.34 19.48 26.02
C ALA A 551 -6.18 19.98 25.16
N VAL A 552 -5.07 20.34 25.81
CA VAL A 552 -3.76 20.52 25.15
C VAL A 552 -2.82 19.50 25.75
N ALA A 553 -2.44 18.53 24.98
CA ALA A 553 -1.66 17.41 25.47
C ALA A 553 -0.56 17.01 24.48
N THR A 554 0.52 16.51 25.03
CA THR A 554 1.53 15.79 24.27
C THR A 554 1.00 14.39 23.99
N TYR A 555 0.84 14.06 22.72
CA TYR A 555 0.55 12.69 22.29
C TYR A 555 1.86 11.98 21.99
N HIS A 556 2.38 11.24 22.97
CA HIS A 556 3.61 10.47 22.86
C HIS A 556 3.50 9.17 23.64
N TYR A 557 4.39 8.23 23.38
CA TYR A 557 4.46 7.02 24.18
C TYR A 557 5.01 7.33 25.57
N ALA A 558 4.40 6.69 26.57
CA ALA A 558 4.73 6.94 27.98
C ALA A 558 6.24 6.92 28.27
N GLY A 559 6.72 7.90 29.03
CA GLY A 559 8.10 8.01 29.46
C GLY A 559 9.03 8.80 28.56
N ARG A 560 8.58 9.24 27.37
CA ARG A 560 9.45 10.06 26.48
C ARG A 560 9.52 11.51 26.90
N GLY A 561 8.45 12.07 27.38
CA GLY A 561 8.39 13.48 27.70
C GLY A 561 8.24 14.35 26.46
N GLY A 562 8.09 15.63 26.67
CA GLY A 562 7.86 16.65 25.67
C GLY A 562 7.06 17.76 26.31
N VAL A 563 7.14 18.96 25.74
CA VAL A 563 6.40 20.11 26.26
C VAL A 563 5.40 20.56 25.21
N VAL A 564 4.13 20.64 25.61
CA VAL A 564 3.06 21.26 24.81
C VAL A 564 2.39 22.31 25.66
N LYS A 565 2.24 23.50 25.08
CA LYS A 565 1.56 24.62 25.71
C LYS A 565 0.53 25.19 24.75
N GLY A 566 -0.68 25.38 25.22
CA GLY A 566 -1.72 26.14 24.53
C GLY A 566 -1.83 27.56 25.06
N SER A 567 -2.12 28.50 24.18
CA SER A 567 -2.45 29.87 24.54
C SER A 567 -3.43 30.49 23.54
N VAL A 568 -4.31 31.39 24.00
CA VAL A 568 -5.07 32.24 23.10
C VAL A 568 -4.23 33.46 22.78
N VAL A 569 -4.16 33.78 21.50
CA VAL A 569 -3.50 34.98 20.99
C VAL A 569 -4.55 35.89 20.33
N SER A 570 -4.34 37.18 20.36
CA SER A 570 -5.29 38.16 19.85
C SER A 570 -4.63 39.05 18.77
N ASP A 571 -5.44 39.52 17.82
CA ASP A 571 -5.06 40.51 16.83
C ASP A 571 -4.73 41.90 17.44
N THR A 572 -5.14 42.12 18.68
CA THR A 572 -4.75 43.33 19.44
C THR A 572 -3.30 43.32 19.89
N ASP A 573 -2.62 42.15 19.83
CA ASP A 573 -1.18 42.02 20.01
C ASP A 573 -0.51 42.17 18.64
N GLU A 574 0.39 43.13 18.51
CA GLU A 574 1.12 43.43 17.28
C GLU A 574 1.80 42.17 16.68
N ALA A 575 2.21 41.24 17.53
CA ALA A 575 2.86 39.99 17.10
C ALA A 575 1.91 39.02 16.36
N TYR A 576 0.60 39.17 16.52
CA TYR A 576 -0.40 38.27 15.98
C TYR A 576 -1.45 38.94 15.09
N ALA A 577 -1.35 40.28 14.91
CA ALA A 577 -2.34 41.07 14.16
C ALA A 577 -2.56 40.55 12.71
N ASP A 578 -1.51 40.10 12.07
CA ASP A 578 -1.57 39.55 10.69
C ASP A 578 -1.82 38.03 10.64
N ILE A 579 -1.87 37.36 11.80
CA ILE A 579 -1.97 35.89 11.90
C ILE A 579 -3.40 35.46 12.24
N VAL A 580 -4.08 36.18 13.12
CA VAL A 580 -5.47 35.91 13.48
C VAL A 580 -6.35 36.10 12.24
N ARG A 581 -7.01 35.03 11.80
CA ARG A 581 -7.70 34.99 10.50
C ARG A 581 -9.16 35.42 10.60
N PHE A 582 -9.86 34.98 11.69
CA PHE A 582 -11.27 35.25 11.91
C PHE A 582 -11.50 35.72 13.34
N GLY A 583 -12.43 36.64 13.51
CA GLY A 583 -12.65 37.28 14.82
C GLY A 583 -11.39 37.96 15.35
N HIS A 584 -11.24 38.01 16.66
CA HIS A 584 -10.11 38.67 17.32
C HIS A 584 -9.13 37.71 17.99
N ASN A 585 -9.35 36.40 17.92
CA ASN A 585 -8.56 35.46 18.68
C ASN A 585 -8.21 34.20 17.85
N ALA A 586 -7.10 33.57 18.20
CA ALA A 586 -6.70 32.27 17.69
C ALA A 586 -6.07 31.42 18.80
N ILE A 587 -6.08 30.11 18.64
CA ILE A 587 -5.39 29.18 19.54
C ILE A 587 -3.99 28.92 19.02
N LYS A 588 -2.99 29.20 19.85
CA LYS A 588 -1.59 28.90 19.59
C LYS A 588 -1.19 27.63 20.32
N LEU A 589 -0.61 26.67 19.59
CA LEU A 589 0.04 25.50 20.17
C LEU A 589 1.56 25.66 20.06
N GLU A 590 2.23 25.58 21.19
CA GLU A 590 3.70 25.55 21.29
C GLU A 590 4.13 24.16 21.72
N TYR A 591 5.15 23.61 21.09
CA TYR A 591 5.67 22.30 21.43
C TYR A 591 7.18 22.24 21.33
N ASP A 592 7.79 21.43 22.16
CA ASP A 592 9.23 21.18 22.17
C ASP A 592 9.48 19.67 22.28
N TRP A 593 10.08 19.11 21.23
CA TRP A 593 10.47 17.71 21.11
C TRP A 593 12.00 17.55 21.12
N THR A 594 12.75 18.57 21.53
CA THR A 594 14.22 18.55 21.51
C THR A 594 14.75 17.36 22.29
N GLY A 595 15.59 16.56 21.62
CA GLY A 595 16.19 15.36 22.20
C GLY A 595 15.27 14.14 22.26
N LEU A 596 14.05 14.21 21.76
CA LEU A 596 13.16 13.08 21.64
C LEU A 596 13.33 12.38 20.29
N THR A 597 13.11 11.08 20.28
CA THR A 597 13.10 10.25 19.08
C THR A 597 11.77 9.52 18.98
N GLY A 598 11.24 9.39 17.78
CA GLY A 598 9.99 8.70 17.53
C GLY A 598 8.86 9.66 17.16
N THR A 599 7.65 9.13 17.11
CA THR A 599 6.45 9.89 16.77
C THR A 599 5.90 10.57 18.01
N ASP A 600 5.82 11.89 17.97
CA ASP A 600 5.22 12.72 18.99
C ASP A 600 4.21 13.68 18.36
N GLY A 601 3.22 14.15 19.11
CA GLY A 601 2.19 15.05 18.61
C GLY A 601 1.69 16.01 19.69
N ALA A 602 1.37 17.22 19.30
CA ALA A 602 0.60 18.15 20.11
C ALA A 602 -0.87 18.07 19.67
N CYS A 603 -1.79 17.96 20.62
CA CYS A 603 -3.21 17.93 20.30
C CYS A 603 -4.01 18.97 21.09
N LEU A 604 -5.01 19.52 20.41
CA LEU A 604 -6.09 20.27 20.99
C LEU A 604 -7.32 19.37 21.04
N GLY A 605 -7.77 19.02 22.21
CA GLY A 605 -9.01 18.28 22.42
C GLY A 605 -10.17 19.22 22.70
N LEU A 606 -11.33 18.97 22.13
CA LEU A 606 -12.57 19.64 22.48
C LEU A 606 -13.22 18.84 23.62
N GLY A 607 -13.62 19.54 24.72
CA GLY A 607 -14.08 18.87 25.94
C GLY A 607 -15.35 18.04 25.73
N ASP A 608 -16.33 18.63 25.09
CA ASP A 608 -17.49 17.96 24.57
C ASP A 608 -17.33 17.81 23.05
N ASN A 609 -17.83 16.73 22.49
CA ASN A 609 -17.81 16.55 21.05
C ASN A 609 -18.57 17.73 20.41
N LEU A 610 -17.89 18.45 19.52
CA LEU A 610 -18.54 19.45 18.72
C LEU A 610 -19.48 18.74 17.74
N ALA A 611 -20.78 18.91 17.94
CA ALA A 611 -21.77 18.32 17.07
C ALA A 611 -21.83 19.11 15.76
N ILE A 612 -21.74 18.37 14.65
CA ILE A 612 -21.90 18.93 13.31
C ILE A 612 -23.24 18.42 12.78
N ASP A 613 -24.17 19.32 12.51
CA ASP A 613 -25.47 18.96 11.96
C ASP A 613 -25.36 18.56 10.49
N GLY A 614 -26.15 17.55 10.13
CA GLY A 614 -26.21 17.06 8.75
C GLY A 614 -25.04 16.14 8.39
N THR A 615 -24.73 16.10 7.10
CA THR A 615 -23.62 15.30 6.55
C THR A 615 -22.65 16.25 5.84
N PRO A 616 -21.61 16.74 6.54
CA PRO A 616 -20.66 17.64 5.92
C PRO A 616 -19.87 16.91 4.82
N THR A 617 -19.65 17.57 3.71
CA THR A 617 -18.84 17.06 2.58
C THR A 617 -17.36 17.33 2.77
N ALA A 618 -17.03 18.35 3.55
CA ALA A 618 -15.66 18.71 3.89
C ALA A 618 -15.61 19.37 5.27
N LEU A 619 -14.48 19.23 5.92
CA LEU A 619 -14.13 19.95 7.12
C LEU A 619 -12.86 20.76 6.84
N GLY A 620 -12.95 22.08 6.94
CA GLY A 620 -11.83 22.99 6.77
C GLY A 620 -11.34 23.51 8.11
N VAL A 621 -10.04 23.70 8.23
CA VAL A 621 -9.42 24.40 9.35
C VAL A 621 -8.35 25.36 8.82
N TRP A 622 -8.33 26.57 9.36
CA TRP A 622 -7.28 27.52 9.07
C TRP A 622 -6.15 27.35 10.06
N VAL A 623 -4.95 27.15 9.53
CA VAL A 623 -3.75 26.92 10.34
C VAL A 623 -2.65 27.84 9.83
N TYR A 624 -2.05 28.57 10.76
CA TYR A 624 -0.82 29.31 10.50
C TYR A 624 0.37 28.55 11.06
N ILE A 625 1.32 28.23 10.20
CA ILE A 625 2.58 27.57 10.55
C ILE A 625 3.70 28.56 10.32
N PRO A 626 4.43 29.00 11.35
CA PRO A 626 5.57 29.90 11.16
C PRO A 626 6.63 29.25 10.25
N GLU A 627 7.32 30.06 9.46
CA GLU A 627 8.43 29.60 8.61
C GLU A 627 9.50 28.87 9.45
N GLY A 628 9.94 27.71 8.97
CA GLY A 628 10.94 26.88 9.64
C GLY A 628 10.42 26.02 10.78
N VAL A 629 9.11 26.04 11.07
CA VAL A 629 8.51 25.11 12.03
C VAL A 629 8.12 23.82 11.32
N PRO A 630 8.72 22.68 11.67
CA PRO A 630 8.36 21.41 11.05
C PRO A 630 6.99 20.92 11.53
N VAL A 631 6.01 20.91 10.65
CA VAL A 631 4.70 20.27 10.89
C VAL A 631 4.49 19.27 9.77
N PRO A 632 5.04 18.04 9.89
CA PRO A 632 4.96 17.06 8.81
C PRO A 632 3.52 16.65 8.50
N TRP A 633 2.61 16.76 9.45
CA TRP A 633 1.20 16.46 9.26
C TRP A 633 0.32 17.07 10.35
N LEU A 634 -0.88 17.42 9.93
CA LEU A 634 -1.97 17.88 10.78
C LEU A 634 -3.17 16.95 10.61
N ARG A 635 -3.79 16.55 11.72
CA ARG A 635 -4.95 15.65 11.70
C ARG A 635 -6.10 16.21 12.53
N ALA A 636 -7.33 15.88 12.11
CA ALA A 636 -8.50 15.96 12.96
C ALA A 636 -8.98 14.54 13.31
N GLN A 637 -9.42 14.33 14.53
CA GLN A 637 -10.16 13.14 14.92
C GLN A 637 -11.64 13.44 14.79
N ILE A 638 -12.35 12.61 14.05
CA ILE A 638 -13.80 12.69 13.87
C ILE A 638 -14.42 11.42 14.43
N ALA A 639 -15.47 11.58 15.23
CA ALA A 639 -16.30 10.47 15.67
C ALA A 639 -17.55 10.41 14.79
N THR A 640 -17.82 9.24 14.22
CA THR A 640 -19.02 8.98 13.41
C THR A 640 -19.88 7.92 14.06
N SER A 641 -21.20 8.05 13.94
CA SER A 641 -22.16 7.06 14.41
C SER A 641 -23.15 6.72 13.29
N THR A 642 -23.33 5.43 13.04
CA THR A 642 -24.33 4.92 12.08
C THR A 642 -25.62 4.45 12.72
N ASN A 643 -25.72 4.54 14.05
CA ASN A 643 -26.84 4.01 14.84
C ASN A 643 -27.47 5.06 15.77
N GLY A 644 -27.48 6.33 15.35
CA GLY A 644 -28.09 7.41 16.10
C GLY A 644 -27.38 7.76 17.42
N GLY A 645 -26.07 7.61 17.47
CA GLY A 645 -25.27 7.98 18.64
C GLY A 645 -25.16 6.89 19.72
N GLN A 646 -25.63 5.66 19.46
CA GLN A 646 -25.50 4.56 20.42
C GLN A 646 -24.09 4.00 20.50
N SER A 647 -23.33 4.10 19.41
CA SER A 647 -21.90 3.80 19.35
C SER A 647 -21.21 4.74 18.38
N TRP A 648 -19.92 5.01 18.63
CA TRP A 648 -19.12 5.95 17.87
C TRP A 648 -17.86 5.25 17.38
N THR A 649 -17.50 5.53 16.13
CA THR A 649 -16.24 5.10 15.53
C THR A 649 -15.39 6.33 15.29
N ASN A 650 -14.18 6.33 15.83
CA ASN A 650 -13.22 7.41 15.62
C ASN A 650 -12.45 7.19 14.32
N ALA A 651 -12.41 8.21 13.50
CA ALA A 651 -11.55 8.26 12.31
C ALA A 651 -10.61 9.45 12.40
N TYR A 652 -9.41 9.32 11.81
CA TYR A 652 -8.48 10.42 11.68
C TYR A 652 -8.50 10.92 10.25
N ILE A 653 -8.73 12.22 10.10
CA ILE A 653 -8.66 12.91 8.81
C ILE A 653 -7.34 13.66 8.76
N CYS A 654 -6.55 13.44 7.72
CA CYS A 654 -5.37 14.26 7.46
C CYS A 654 -5.83 15.57 6.81
N LEU A 655 -5.59 16.69 7.49
CA LEU A 655 -5.94 18.04 7.03
C LEU A 655 -4.82 18.68 6.20
N LEU A 656 -3.57 18.29 6.46
CA LEU A 656 -2.40 18.78 5.75
C LEU A 656 -1.41 17.63 5.59
N TYR A 657 -1.02 17.37 4.36
CA TYR A 657 0.07 16.48 4.01
C TYR A 657 1.08 17.29 3.19
N THR A 658 2.27 17.51 3.73
CA THR A 658 3.35 18.13 2.97
C THR A 658 4.25 17.03 2.42
N SER A 659 4.30 16.90 1.10
CA SER A 659 5.20 15.98 0.40
C SER A 659 6.68 16.33 0.55
N ASP A 660 6.99 17.44 1.19
CA ASP A 660 8.34 17.99 1.30
C ASP A 660 8.94 17.80 2.71
N ALA A 661 8.41 16.89 3.50
CA ALA A 661 9.08 16.40 4.70
C ALA A 661 10.14 15.37 4.28
N ALA A 662 11.21 15.86 3.62
CA ALA A 662 12.41 15.10 3.37
C ALA A 662 13.35 15.21 4.60
#